data_b971f8184445bfcdd695bf747002d971
#
_entry.id   b971f8184445bfcdd695bf747002d971
#
_cell.length_a   1.000
_cell.length_b   1.000
_cell.length_c   1.000
_cell.angle_alpha   90.00
_cell.angle_beta   90.00
_cell.angle_gamma   90.00
#
_symmetry.space_group_name_H-M   'P 1'
#
loop_
_entity.id
_entity.type
_entity.pdbx_description
1 polymer ?
#
loop_
_entity_poly.entity_id
_entity_poly.type
_entity_poly.pdbx_seq_one_letter_code
_entity_poly.pdbx_strand_id
1 'polypeptide(L)'
;MLKKIISAVSAVCVIAVSGVIPQSASAAGSQMRNLTTAEIVRDMGIGINLGNTLESCGDWIAQWGDGSVKSYETAWGSPEITEDMIKGYAESGFETLRVPVAWSNLMSEDYTISGAYLERVKQIVNWALDAGMYVIMNLHYDSGWLENMPSDKENCMNKYKKIWTQLSEEFKDYGDYLIFESQNEELGWDSLWNRWSGSTEGKAESYDLVNEVNQTFVDIVRSSGGNNDLRHLLISGYKTDVELTCDPLFEMPQDPADRCAVSVHYYTPSDFAILEEDADWGKNRTTWGTEEDFAELNKNMDLMKSAFVDKGIPVIFGEYGCPKNNKEEDSVRLFLSSVCKAAYERQMCPVLWDITGLHYDRNQCRMTDSTLNQQLLSVLDNNVLKGDINQDGKVDTQDVAILGDCLVKKAFLSVEDMEYADINSDGKINAFDYAAIKRIVINSASDKEQLDLSDMPTEYQAALDWVWTNRIEREKSTDRWNTIFDQIDAGNGTLNYVVRWQSYKTVTLDQRKQFEKLIEDSVNNWTDYLVGYDGWKYDHVDVNVVGWAVIDESVILDKQPDEIIYTDCTPYDSSGDTSNGYEEIPTLLPNAPDELSRMEHFYDRSYQYPGGLDKRFDMYLWATQGFPDIGGCGGDWGQRLSDNAYLNMLNGVNVHVFEHELGHGFGITDFYGEEGAIDGFPPGGFPEPTIMMAGNSAEITNYDGWQLRYIWSKIKNQTDSNGTRRFTE
;
A
#
# COMPACT_ATOMS: atom_id res chain seq x y z
N MET A 1 69.41 -1.54 33.13
CA MET A 1 69.61 -0.07 33.06
C MET A 1 68.96 0.47 31.80
N LEU A 2 68.19 1.49 31.95
CA LEU A 2 67.55 2.41 31.05
C LEU A 2 66.46 1.88 30.14
N LYS A 3 65.27 2.22 30.58
CA LYS A 3 64.02 2.33 29.82
C LYS A 3 64.15 3.32 28.69
N LYS A 4 63.56 3.00 27.52
CA LYS A 4 63.08 4.03 26.58
C LYS A 4 61.65 3.79 26.28
N ILE A 5 60.83 4.75 26.67
CA ILE A 5 59.44 4.92 26.38
C ILE A 5 59.34 5.40 24.92
N ILE A 6 58.56 4.69 24.09
CA ILE A 6 58.13 5.19 22.79
C ILE A 6 56.64 5.43 22.90
N SER A 7 56.27 6.69 22.83
CA SER A 7 54.91 7.20 22.78
C SER A 7 54.35 6.97 21.36
N ALA A 8 53.33 6.13 21.21
CA ALA A 8 52.58 6.02 19.96
C ALA A 8 51.42 7.02 20.02
N VAL A 9 51.47 8.02 19.15
CA VAL A 9 50.35 8.92 18.87
C VAL A 9 49.41 8.19 17.95
N SER A 10 48.27 7.73 18.48
CA SER A 10 47.15 7.24 17.67
C SER A 10 46.35 8.41 17.14
N ALA A 11 46.45 8.66 15.84
CA ALA A 11 45.56 9.58 15.14
C ALA A 11 44.18 8.92 15.04
N VAL A 12 43.24 9.44 15.80
CA VAL A 12 41.78 9.08 15.63
C VAL A 12 41.27 9.88 14.45
N CYS A 13 41.05 9.22 13.33
CA CYS A 13 40.24 9.78 12.24
C CYS A 13 38.77 9.78 12.72
N VAL A 14 38.27 10.95 13.08
CA VAL A 14 36.83 11.16 13.26
C VAL A 14 36.23 11.25 11.86
N ILE A 15 35.66 10.15 11.41
CA ILE A 15 34.71 10.14 10.28
C ILE A 15 33.47 10.82 10.82
N ALA A 16 33.21 12.05 10.41
CA ALA A 16 31.93 12.69 10.61
C ALA A 16 30.92 12.01 9.70
N VAL A 17 30.27 10.97 10.23
CA VAL A 17 28.99 10.50 9.70
C VAL A 17 28.01 11.61 10.03
N SER A 18 27.59 12.38 9.03
CA SER A 18 26.44 13.25 9.12
C SER A 18 25.19 12.36 9.23
N GLY A 19 25.00 11.80 10.41
CA GLY A 19 23.70 11.24 10.80
C GLY A 19 22.73 12.41 10.80
N VAL A 20 21.67 12.31 10.01
CA VAL A 20 20.45 13.07 10.24
C VAL A 20 19.99 12.66 11.63
N ILE A 21 20.28 13.50 12.62
CA ILE A 21 19.68 13.35 13.96
C ILE A 21 18.20 13.64 13.72
N PRO A 22 17.27 12.73 14.03
CA PRO A 22 15.86 13.10 14.02
C PRO A 22 15.71 14.29 14.96
N GLN A 23 15.11 15.35 14.45
CA GLN A 23 14.84 16.56 15.22
C GLN A 23 14.03 16.12 16.44
N SER A 24 14.49 16.40 17.63
CA SER A 24 13.84 15.95 18.85
C SER A 24 12.40 16.47 18.88
N ALA A 25 11.42 15.61 19.15
CA ALA A 25 9.99 15.92 19.20
C ALA A 25 9.65 17.13 20.09
N SER A 26 10.45 17.43 21.11
CA SER A 26 10.30 18.62 21.94
C SER A 26 10.44 19.94 21.17
N ALA A 27 11.13 19.98 20.02
CA ALA A 27 11.20 21.18 19.18
C ALA A 27 9.99 21.30 18.24
N ALA A 28 9.41 20.17 17.78
CA ALA A 28 8.19 20.14 17.00
C ALA A 28 6.97 20.52 17.87
N GLY A 29 6.94 20.15 19.15
CA GLY A 29 5.83 20.38 20.07
C GLY A 29 5.58 21.85 20.47
N SER A 30 6.46 22.80 20.12
CA SER A 30 6.32 24.22 20.49
C SER A 30 6.19 25.19 19.32
N GLN A 31 6.31 24.73 18.08
CA GLN A 31 6.29 25.58 16.89
C GLN A 31 4.92 25.62 16.24
N MET A 32 4.46 26.83 15.88
CA MET A 32 3.32 27.03 14.96
C MET A 32 3.85 27.15 13.53
N ARG A 33 3.60 26.15 12.70
CA ARG A 33 3.96 26.15 11.28
C ARG A 33 2.98 27.05 10.50
N ASN A 34 3.44 27.57 9.36
CA ASN A 34 2.57 28.35 8.49
C ASN A 34 1.81 27.43 7.53
N LEU A 35 0.99 26.54 8.09
CA LEU A 35 0.13 25.61 7.38
C LEU A 35 -1.34 25.98 7.56
N THR A 36 -2.14 25.76 6.53
CA THR A 36 -3.60 25.84 6.62
C THR A 36 -4.15 24.64 7.41
N THR A 37 -5.38 24.75 7.89
CA THR A 37 -6.01 23.62 8.60
C THR A 37 -6.22 22.42 7.65
N ALA A 38 -6.44 22.65 6.37
CA ALA A 38 -6.54 21.57 5.39
C ALA A 38 -5.20 20.81 5.21
N GLU A 39 -4.07 21.52 5.23
CA GLU A 39 -2.74 20.89 5.21
C GLU A 39 -2.47 20.11 6.49
N ILE A 40 -2.86 20.65 7.65
CA ILE A 40 -2.75 19.94 8.93
C ILE A 40 -3.61 18.68 8.95
N VAL A 41 -4.88 18.75 8.55
CA VAL A 41 -5.78 17.58 8.55
C VAL A 41 -5.27 16.47 7.62
N ARG A 42 -4.61 16.84 6.53
CA ARG A 42 -3.94 15.87 5.65
C ARG A 42 -2.70 15.25 6.31
N ASP A 43 -1.89 16.06 6.99
CA ASP A 43 -0.67 15.66 7.70
C ASP A 43 -0.98 14.80 8.96
N MET A 44 -2.21 14.89 9.47
CA MET A 44 -2.73 14.09 10.60
C MET A 44 -2.95 12.61 10.24
N GLY A 45 -2.94 12.25 8.96
CA GLY A 45 -3.06 10.89 8.48
C GLY A 45 -4.29 10.16 9.00
N ILE A 46 -4.08 9.04 9.67
CA ILE A 46 -5.13 8.30 10.38
C ILE A 46 -4.88 8.33 11.90
N GLY A 47 -5.95 8.32 12.67
CA GLY A 47 -5.86 8.44 14.11
C GLY A 47 -6.52 7.32 14.90
N ILE A 48 -6.27 7.35 16.22
CA ILE A 48 -6.90 6.45 17.19
C ILE A 48 -7.26 7.22 18.46
N ASN A 49 -8.32 6.79 19.15
CA ASN A 49 -8.76 7.37 20.42
C ASN A 49 -8.12 6.64 21.62
N LEU A 50 -7.77 7.40 22.66
CA LEU A 50 -7.43 6.87 23.97
C LEU A 50 -8.71 6.77 24.84
N GLY A 51 -9.68 5.98 24.40
CA GLY A 51 -11.00 5.91 25.00
C GLY A 51 -11.06 5.14 26.32
N ASN A 52 -12.11 5.39 27.11
CA ASN A 52 -12.36 4.85 28.44
C ASN A 52 -11.20 5.07 29.43
N THR A 53 -10.57 6.24 29.36
CA THR A 53 -9.38 6.57 30.15
C THR A 53 -9.59 7.86 30.95
N LEU A 54 -9.22 9.01 30.39
CA LEU A 54 -9.32 10.30 31.07
C LEU A 54 -10.73 10.88 31.04
N GLU A 55 -11.63 10.39 30.23
CA GLU A 55 -13.05 10.74 30.22
C GLU A 55 -13.86 9.86 31.19
N SER A 56 -13.26 8.87 31.82
CA SER A 56 -13.92 8.08 32.87
C SER A 56 -14.41 9.01 33.99
N CYS A 57 -15.69 9.00 34.26
CA CYS A 57 -16.32 9.92 35.22
C CYS A 57 -17.46 9.25 35.98
N GLY A 58 -17.93 9.90 37.03
CA GLY A 58 -19.04 9.48 37.89
C GLY A 58 -18.73 9.55 39.38
N ASP A 59 -19.74 9.95 40.15
CA ASP A 59 -19.64 10.13 41.63
C ASP A 59 -19.18 8.88 42.37
N TRP A 60 -19.48 7.70 41.82
CA TRP A 60 -19.10 6.40 42.40
C TRP A 60 -17.58 6.18 42.45
N ILE A 61 -16.80 6.82 41.52
CA ILE A 61 -15.36 6.67 41.48
C ILE A 61 -14.71 7.19 42.77
N ALA A 62 -15.11 8.37 43.21
CA ALA A 62 -14.64 8.92 44.49
C ALA A 62 -15.15 8.14 45.68
N GLN A 63 -16.33 7.49 45.59
CA GLN A 63 -16.92 6.75 46.69
C GLN A 63 -16.26 5.36 46.91
N TRP A 64 -15.85 4.73 45.85
CA TRP A 64 -15.30 3.34 45.88
C TRP A 64 -13.80 3.27 45.61
N GLY A 65 -13.21 4.32 45.09
CA GLY A 65 -11.78 4.51 44.92
C GLY A 65 -11.14 5.30 46.06
N ASP A 66 -9.89 5.66 45.87
CA ASP A 66 -9.15 6.53 46.83
C ASP A 66 -9.26 8.00 46.48
N GLY A 67 -10.03 8.37 45.43
CA GLY A 67 -10.19 9.72 44.94
C GLY A 67 -8.93 10.28 44.26
N SER A 68 -7.95 9.46 43.95
CA SER A 68 -6.77 9.89 43.22
C SER A 68 -7.04 10.04 41.72
N VAL A 69 -6.14 10.72 40.99
CA VAL A 69 -6.15 10.81 39.53
C VAL A 69 -6.18 9.40 38.90
N LYS A 70 -5.42 8.47 39.45
CA LYS A 70 -5.38 7.08 39.00
C LYS A 70 -6.75 6.39 39.14
N SER A 71 -7.50 6.65 40.20
CA SER A 71 -8.83 6.07 40.40
C SER A 71 -9.77 6.46 39.25
N TYR A 72 -9.71 7.71 38.77
CA TYR A 72 -10.48 8.16 37.62
C TYR A 72 -9.97 7.56 36.31
N GLU A 73 -8.66 7.64 36.05
CA GLU A 73 -8.02 7.11 34.82
C GLU A 73 -8.34 5.63 34.58
N THR A 74 -8.47 4.84 35.65
CA THR A 74 -8.67 3.39 35.53
C THR A 74 -10.11 2.92 35.78
N ALA A 75 -11.02 3.83 36.05
CA ALA A 75 -12.39 3.51 36.50
C ALA A 75 -13.20 2.70 35.46
N TRP A 76 -13.00 2.98 34.18
CA TRP A 76 -13.72 2.31 33.10
C TRP A 76 -12.91 1.16 32.46
N GLY A 77 -11.95 0.59 33.23
CA GLY A 77 -11.21 -0.60 32.83
C GLY A 77 -9.90 -0.35 32.07
N SER A 78 -9.49 0.91 31.93
CA SER A 78 -8.16 1.22 31.42
C SER A 78 -7.07 0.82 32.43
N PRO A 79 -5.92 0.30 32.02
CA PRO A 79 -4.74 0.34 32.84
C PRO A 79 -4.27 1.80 33.03
N GLU A 80 -3.44 2.06 34.05
CA GLU A 80 -2.73 3.33 34.12
C GLU A 80 -1.84 3.49 32.89
N ILE A 81 -2.02 4.56 32.12
CA ILE A 81 -1.35 4.77 30.85
C ILE A 81 0.16 5.00 31.07
N THR A 82 0.96 4.38 30.26
CA THR A 82 2.42 4.53 30.24
C THR A 82 2.90 5.16 28.94
N GLU A 83 4.11 5.69 28.96
CA GLU A 83 4.75 6.23 27.76
C GLU A 83 4.89 5.19 26.65
N ASP A 84 5.21 3.93 27.00
CA ASP A 84 5.34 2.84 26.04
C ASP A 84 4.01 2.51 25.35
N MET A 85 2.87 2.60 26.07
CA MET A 85 1.55 2.43 25.47
C MET A 85 1.26 3.50 24.41
N ILE A 86 1.63 4.75 24.68
CA ILE A 86 1.47 5.86 23.74
C ILE A 86 2.41 5.71 22.54
N LYS A 87 3.68 5.37 22.77
CA LYS A 87 4.61 5.09 21.68
C LYS A 87 4.16 3.94 20.79
N GLY A 88 3.55 2.92 21.37
CA GLY A 88 3.01 1.78 20.62
C GLY A 88 1.89 2.16 19.65
N TYR A 89 1.10 3.22 19.91
CA TYR A 89 0.16 3.74 18.92
C TYR A 89 0.90 4.31 17.70
N ALA A 90 1.94 5.12 17.90
CA ALA A 90 2.77 5.65 16.81
C ALA A 90 3.50 4.53 16.06
N GLU A 91 4.06 3.54 16.76
CA GLU A 91 4.71 2.36 16.17
C GLU A 91 3.73 1.47 15.41
N SER A 92 2.45 1.49 15.76
CA SER A 92 1.37 0.85 15.00
C SER A 92 0.95 1.65 13.77
N GLY A 93 1.56 2.81 13.51
CA GLY A 93 1.38 3.64 12.33
C GLY A 93 0.30 4.72 12.42
N PHE A 94 -0.27 4.96 13.61
CA PHE A 94 -1.21 6.08 13.81
C PHE A 94 -0.46 7.40 13.95
N GLU A 95 -0.84 8.40 13.19
CA GLU A 95 -0.24 9.74 13.19
C GLU A 95 -0.98 10.72 14.10
N THR A 96 -2.19 10.37 14.55
CA THR A 96 -3.04 11.20 15.41
C THR A 96 -3.57 10.41 16.60
N LEU A 97 -3.47 10.99 17.81
CA LEU A 97 -4.09 10.49 19.03
C LEU A 97 -5.17 11.47 19.51
N ARG A 98 -6.43 11.02 19.59
CA ARG A 98 -7.47 11.79 20.26
C ARG A 98 -7.52 11.39 21.73
N VAL A 99 -7.48 12.39 22.62
CA VAL A 99 -7.44 12.25 24.07
C VAL A 99 -8.74 12.83 24.65
N PRO A 100 -9.77 11.99 24.83
CA PRO A 100 -11.01 12.37 25.51
C PRO A 100 -10.76 12.70 26.98
N VAL A 101 -11.31 13.81 27.52
CA VAL A 101 -11.06 14.23 28.89
C VAL A 101 -12.33 14.71 29.58
N ALA A 102 -12.60 14.18 30.77
CA ALA A 102 -13.63 14.68 31.71
C ALA A 102 -12.99 15.67 32.69
N TRP A 103 -13.00 16.94 32.34
CA TRP A 103 -12.33 18.01 33.11
C TRP A 103 -12.93 18.29 34.46
N SER A 104 -14.18 17.87 34.72
CA SER A 104 -14.82 18.00 36.02
C SER A 104 -14.29 17.05 37.08
N ASN A 105 -13.49 16.05 36.68
CA ASN A 105 -12.87 15.13 37.62
C ASN A 105 -11.95 15.89 38.59
N LEU A 106 -12.17 15.71 39.88
CA LEU A 106 -11.43 16.40 40.94
C LEU A 106 -11.47 17.96 40.85
N MET A 107 -12.48 18.50 40.16
CA MET A 107 -12.70 19.95 40.03
C MET A 107 -13.26 20.54 41.32
N SER A 108 -12.84 21.76 41.67
CA SER A 108 -13.40 22.51 42.80
C SER A 108 -14.75 23.17 42.45
N GLU A 109 -15.48 23.62 43.50
CA GLU A 109 -16.81 24.22 43.33
C GLU A 109 -16.81 25.49 42.47
N ASP A 110 -15.71 26.21 42.39
CA ASP A 110 -15.54 27.41 41.56
C ASP A 110 -15.09 27.11 40.13
N TYR A 111 -15.17 25.84 39.73
CA TYR A 111 -14.74 25.30 38.42
C TYR A 111 -13.24 25.41 38.15
N THR A 112 -12.41 25.41 39.21
CA THR A 112 -10.96 25.29 39.03
C THR A 112 -10.59 23.83 38.78
N ILE A 113 -9.90 23.55 37.65
CA ILE A 113 -9.43 22.23 37.31
C ILE A 113 -8.36 21.77 38.30
N SER A 114 -8.42 20.53 38.74
CA SER A 114 -7.39 19.93 39.61
C SER A 114 -6.02 20.02 38.97
N GLY A 115 -5.04 20.63 39.62
CA GLY A 115 -3.67 20.73 39.12
C GLY A 115 -3.03 19.34 38.92
N ALA A 116 -3.31 18.38 39.80
CA ALA A 116 -2.81 17.03 39.63
C ALA A 116 -3.43 16.32 38.43
N TYR A 117 -4.70 16.55 38.13
CA TYR A 117 -5.37 15.96 36.95
C TYR A 117 -4.86 16.60 35.66
N LEU A 118 -4.75 17.94 35.66
CA LEU A 118 -4.20 18.69 34.52
C LEU A 118 -2.76 18.23 34.15
N GLU A 119 -1.90 18.09 35.18
CA GLU A 119 -0.54 17.60 34.96
C GLU A 119 -0.51 16.15 34.40
N ARG A 120 -1.46 15.30 34.79
CA ARG A 120 -1.56 13.94 34.23
C ARG A 120 -1.97 13.98 32.76
N VAL A 121 -2.96 14.79 32.40
CA VAL A 121 -3.34 14.99 30.99
C VAL A 121 -2.16 15.53 30.18
N LYS A 122 -1.46 16.55 30.69
CA LYS A 122 -0.24 17.09 30.05
C LYS A 122 0.83 16.02 29.84
N GLN A 123 1.05 15.14 30.79
CA GLN A 123 2.02 14.07 30.68
C GLN A 123 1.70 13.17 29.50
N ILE A 124 0.44 12.73 29.36
CA ILE A 124 0.00 11.85 28.26
C ILE A 124 0.07 12.60 26.92
N VAL A 125 -0.38 13.85 26.86
CA VAL A 125 -0.25 14.71 25.67
C VAL A 125 1.21 14.84 25.25
N ASN A 126 2.12 15.11 26.20
CA ASN A 126 3.55 15.23 25.89
C ASN A 126 4.14 13.92 25.35
N TRP A 127 3.78 12.77 25.89
CA TRP A 127 4.23 11.47 25.36
C TRP A 127 3.80 11.26 23.90
N ALA A 128 2.58 11.65 23.54
CA ALA A 128 2.10 11.56 22.16
C ALA A 128 2.84 12.54 21.23
N LEU A 129 3.04 13.79 21.67
CA LEU A 129 3.82 14.79 20.95
C LEU A 129 5.29 14.36 20.77
N ASP A 130 5.89 13.78 21.82
CA ASP A 130 7.27 13.25 21.79
C ASP A 130 7.40 12.02 20.89
N ALA A 131 6.32 11.25 20.70
CA ALA A 131 6.23 10.19 19.71
C ALA A 131 5.97 10.68 18.27
N GLY A 132 5.84 12.01 18.07
CA GLY A 132 5.62 12.62 16.76
C GLY A 132 4.15 12.67 16.30
N MET A 133 3.21 12.33 17.18
CA MET A 133 1.79 12.30 16.85
C MET A 133 1.15 13.68 16.98
N TYR A 134 0.13 13.95 16.17
CA TYR A 134 -0.86 14.99 16.46
C TYR A 134 -1.73 14.59 17.64
N VAL A 135 -2.16 15.55 18.44
CA VAL A 135 -3.03 15.32 19.58
C VAL A 135 -4.29 16.16 19.45
N ILE A 136 -5.45 15.50 19.48
CA ILE A 136 -6.75 16.17 19.63
C ILE A 136 -7.16 16.05 21.10
N MET A 137 -7.32 17.15 21.79
CA MET A 137 -7.76 17.20 23.19
C MET A 137 -9.10 17.92 23.29
N ASN A 138 -10.07 17.31 23.94
CA ASN A 138 -11.44 17.80 23.98
C ASN A 138 -11.99 17.98 25.41
N LEU A 139 -13.22 18.46 25.48
CA LEU A 139 -14.14 18.31 26.60
C LEU A 139 -15.10 17.17 26.23
N HIS A 140 -14.96 16.01 26.90
CA HIS A 140 -15.76 14.82 26.60
C HIS A 140 -17.03 14.77 27.45
N TYR A 141 -17.69 13.62 27.58
CA TYR A 141 -18.99 13.44 28.28
C TYR A 141 -19.03 14.08 29.67
N ASP A 142 -17.99 13.97 30.48
CA ASP A 142 -17.74 14.71 31.71
C ASP A 142 -18.92 14.71 32.69
N SER A 143 -19.51 13.52 32.91
CA SER A 143 -20.72 13.32 33.74
C SER A 143 -21.99 14.00 33.21
N GLY A 144 -22.06 14.35 31.94
CA GLY A 144 -23.26 14.84 31.27
C GLY A 144 -23.71 16.24 31.68
N TRP A 145 -22.88 17.05 32.33
CA TRP A 145 -23.30 18.39 32.78
C TRP A 145 -23.63 19.32 31.61
N LEU A 146 -23.01 19.15 30.45
CA LEU A 146 -23.32 19.91 29.23
C LEU A 146 -24.76 19.67 28.73
N GLU A 147 -25.33 18.49 29.00
CA GLU A 147 -26.72 18.18 28.66
C GLU A 147 -27.73 19.11 29.31
N ASN A 148 -27.35 19.79 30.40
CA ASN A 148 -28.17 20.79 31.03
C ASN A 148 -28.10 22.18 30.35
N MET A 149 -27.26 22.36 29.32
CA MET A 149 -27.10 23.66 28.64
C MET A 149 -28.43 24.26 28.17
N PRO A 150 -29.40 23.52 27.61
CA PRO A 150 -30.68 24.08 27.20
C PRO A 150 -31.55 24.56 28.37
N SER A 151 -31.42 23.95 29.56
CA SER A 151 -32.27 24.25 30.74
C SER A 151 -31.60 25.16 31.77
N ASP A 152 -30.24 25.15 31.82
CA ASP A 152 -29.43 25.95 32.77
C ASP A 152 -28.22 26.57 32.06
N LYS A 153 -28.50 27.30 31.00
CA LYS A 153 -27.50 27.87 30.09
C LYS A 153 -26.47 28.73 30.82
N GLU A 154 -26.90 29.57 31.80
CA GLU A 154 -26.01 30.51 32.49
C GLU A 154 -24.90 29.78 33.26
N ASN A 155 -25.26 28.76 34.06
CA ASN A 155 -24.29 28.00 34.85
C ASN A 155 -23.40 27.10 33.95
N CYS A 156 -24.00 26.41 32.99
CA CYS A 156 -23.27 25.56 32.07
C CYS A 156 -22.28 26.36 31.22
N MET A 157 -22.71 27.52 30.69
CA MET A 157 -21.84 28.39 29.90
C MET A 157 -20.73 29.02 30.77
N ASN A 158 -21.01 29.34 32.04
CA ASN A 158 -19.98 29.79 32.95
C ASN A 158 -18.93 28.72 33.23
N LYS A 159 -19.36 27.49 33.50
CA LYS A 159 -18.44 26.36 33.67
C LYS A 159 -17.62 26.10 32.39
N TYR A 160 -18.26 26.08 31.23
CA TYR A 160 -17.63 25.90 29.93
C TYR A 160 -16.53 26.96 29.69
N LYS A 161 -16.86 28.23 29.91
CA LYS A 161 -15.89 29.33 29.78
C LYS A 161 -14.73 29.19 30.75
N LYS A 162 -14.97 28.79 31.98
CA LYS A 162 -13.93 28.57 33.00
C LYS A 162 -12.98 27.46 32.62
N ILE A 163 -13.49 26.32 32.09
CA ILE A 163 -12.67 25.20 31.62
C ILE A 163 -11.79 25.68 30.49
N TRP A 164 -12.37 26.20 29.39
CA TRP A 164 -11.58 26.58 28.21
C TRP A 164 -10.62 27.73 28.47
N THR A 165 -10.92 28.66 29.39
CA THR A 165 -9.98 29.72 29.80
C THR A 165 -8.74 29.11 30.47
N GLN A 166 -8.90 28.12 31.36
CA GLN A 166 -7.79 27.45 32.02
C GLN A 166 -6.96 26.65 31.06
N LEU A 167 -7.60 25.85 30.17
CA LEU A 167 -6.92 25.05 29.18
C LEU A 167 -6.17 25.93 28.18
N SER A 168 -6.78 26.99 27.71
CA SER A 168 -6.15 27.92 26.77
C SER A 168 -4.90 28.57 27.36
N GLU A 169 -4.92 28.96 28.64
CA GLU A 169 -3.74 29.53 29.32
C GLU A 169 -2.65 28.47 29.53
N GLU A 170 -3.02 27.25 29.93
CA GLU A 170 -2.07 26.18 30.24
C GLU A 170 -1.31 25.70 29.02
N PHE A 171 -1.98 25.60 27.87
CA PHE A 171 -1.42 25.05 26.65
C PHE A 171 -1.05 26.10 25.59
N LYS A 172 -1.04 27.38 25.93
CA LYS A 172 -0.82 28.48 24.96
C LYS A 172 0.54 28.43 24.25
N ASP A 173 1.55 27.79 24.85
CA ASP A 173 2.88 27.70 24.31
C ASP A 173 3.13 26.39 23.51
N TYR A 174 2.12 25.50 23.44
CA TYR A 174 2.17 24.28 22.63
C TYR A 174 1.99 24.63 21.14
N GLY A 175 2.67 23.91 20.27
CA GLY A 175 2.64 24.09 18.82
C GLY A 175 1.37 23.54 18.15
N ASP A 176 1.40 23.47 16.83
CA ASP A 176 0.28 23.09 15.97
C ASP A 176 0.03 21.56 15.90
N TYR A 177 0.87 20.76 16.55
CA TYR A 177 0.59 19.35 16.79
C TYR A 177 -0.48 19.13 17.87
N LEU A 178 -0.83 20.14 18.68
CA LEU A 178 -1.91 20.07 19.64
C LEU A 178 -3.13 20.84 19.11
N ILE A 179 -4.22 20.16 18.89
CA ILE A 179 -5.51 20.66 18.41
C ILE A 179 -6.52 20.62 19.55
N PHE A 180 -7.30 21.68 19.72
CA PHE A 180 -8.40 21.69 20.68
C PHE A 180 -9.72 21.41 19.98
N GLU A 181 -10.52 20.51 20.53
CA GLU A 181 -11.87 20.19 20.10
C GLU A 181 -12.89 20.74 21.08
N SER A 182 -13.84 21.52 20.60
CA SER A 182 -14.75 22.34 21.43
C SER A 182 -15.52 21.54 22.48
N GLN A 183 -16.00 20.38 22.10
CA GLN A 183 -16.71 19.40 22.92
C GLN A 183 -16.86 18.09 22.16
N ASN A 184 -17.31 17.03 22.85
CA ASN A 184 -17.73 15.78 22.24
C ASN A 184 -19.15 15.89 21.64
N GLU A 185 -19.97 14.88 21.78
CA GLU A 185 -21.36 14.76 21.27
C GLU A 185 -22.41 15.52 22.11
N GLU A 186 -22.03 15.96 23.31
CA GLU A 186 -22.92 16.46 24.33
C GLU A 186 -23.40 17.86 24.03
N LEU A 187 -24.63 18.06 24.10
CA LEU A 187 -25.52 19.17 24.43
C LEU A 187 -26.95 18.62 24.57
N GLY A 188 -27.06 17.33 24.88
CA GLY A 188 -28.29 16.63 25.21
C GLY A 188 -29.07 16.05 24.06
N TRP A 189 -28.96 14.72 23.88
CA TRP A 189 -29.79 13.99 22.92
C TRP A 189 -31.29 14.19 23.15
N ASP A 190 -31.71 14.24 24.42
CA ASP A 190 -33.10 14.35 24.79
C ASP A 190 -33.60 15.81 24.96
N SER A 191 -32.69 16.73 25.22
CA SER A 191 -33.00 18.13 25.49
C SER A 191 -32.89 19.07 24.31
N LEU A 192 -32.11 18.68 23.28
CA LEU A 192 -32.04 19.37 21.99
C LEU A 192 -32.94 18.69 20.96
N TRP A 193 -33.35 19.46 19.97
CA TRP A 193 -34.08 18.90 18.84
C TRP A 193 -33.29 17.74 18.19
N ASN A 194 -34.02 16.67 17.82
CA ASN A 194 -33.48 15.56 17.06
C ASN A 194 -34.42 15.17 15.90
N ARG A 195 -33.90 14.46 14.90
CA ARG A 195 -34.65 14.08 13.70
C ARG A 195 -35.85 13.15 13.98
N TRP A 196 -35.85 12.47 15.12
CA TRP A 196 -36.88 11.51 15.51
C TRP A 196 -38.06 12.17 16.24
N SER A 197 -37.98 13.49 16.53
CA SER A 197 -39.03 14.21 17.22
C SER A 197 -40.36 14.29 16.46
N GLY A 198 -40.34 14.04 15.13
CA GLY A 198 -41.49 14.19 14.25
C GLY A 198 -41.96 15.64 14.05
N SER A 199 -41.23 16.63 14.58
CA SER A 199 -41.53 18.09 14.53
C SER A 199 -40.26 18.87 14.24
N THR A 200 -40.40 20.06 13.72
CA THR A 200 -39.31 21.06 13.59
C THR A 200 -39.33 22.10 14.71
N GLU A 201 -40.23 21.96 15.69
CA GLU A 201 -40.31 22.84 16.84
C GLU A 201 -39.04 22.75 17.68
N GLY A 202 -38.43 23.89 18.03
CA GLY A 202 -37.18 23.98 18.76
C GLY A 202 -35.92 23.66 17.94
N LYS A 203 -36.05 23.38 16.64
CA LYS A 203 -34.90 23.02 15.78
C LYS A 203 -33.92 24.23 15.66
N ALA A 204 -34.43 25.41 15.31
CA ALA A 204 -33.59 26.58 15.12
C ALA A 204 -32.89 26.98 16.41
N GLU A 205 -33.62 27.02 17.54
CA GLU A 205 -33.08 27.35 18.84
C GLU A 205 -31.98 26.38 19.31
N SER A 206 -32.11 25.10 18.94
CA SER A 206 -31.11 24.10 19.27
C SER A 206 -29.82 24.29 18.46
N TYR A 207 -29.92 24.60 17.17
CA TYR A 207 -28.77 24.95 16.36
C TYR A 207 -28.11 26.25 16.80
N ASP A 208 -28.88 27.29 17.09
CA ASP A 208 -28.38 28.57 17.62
C ASP A 208 -27.56 28.35 18.89
N LEU A 209 -27.99 27.45 19.76
CA LEU A 209 -27.26 27.14 21.00
C LEU A 209 -25.92 26.45 20.71
N VAL A 210 -25.90 25.46 19.82
CA VAL A 210 -24.66 24.78 19.42
C VAL A 210 -23.68 25.76 18.77
N ASN A 211 -24.19 26.61 17.87
CA ASN A 211 -23.37 27.63 17.18
C ASN A 211 -22.80 28.63 18.20
N GLU A 212 -23.59 29.06 19.22
CA GLU A 212 -23.12 29.95 20.28
C GLU A 212 -22.05 29.33 21.16
N VAL A 213 -22.17 28.04 21.51
CA VAL A 213 -21.14 27.31 22.27
C VAL A 213 -19.84 27.25 21.50
N ASN A 214 -19.90 26.87 20.21
CA ASN A 214 -18.75 26.80 19.33
C ASN A 214 -18.08 28.16 19.12
N GLN A 215 -18.87 29.25 18.95
CA GLN A 215 -18.33 30.62 18.86
C GLN A 215 -17.64 31.04 20.17
N THR A 216 -18.25 30.72 21.30
CA THR A 216 -17.67 31.02 22.63
C THR A 216 -16.32 30.32 22.81
N PHE A 217 -16.18 29.08 22.34
CA PHE A 217 -14.91 28.35 22.35
C PHE A 217 -13.83 29.08 21.54
N VAL A 218 -14.12 29.43 20.30
CA VAL A 218 -13.17 30.13 19.43
C VAL A 218 -12.75 31.46 20.06
N ASP A 219 -13.70 32.25 20.54
CA ASP A 219 -13.44 33.56 21.17
C ASP A 219 -12.49 33.44 22.37
N ILE A 220 -12.69 32.43 23.23
CA ILE A 220 -11.84 32.19 24.41
C ILE A 220 -10.44 31.83 23.97
N VAL A 221 -10.30 30.85 23.08
CA VAL A 221 -8.98 30.37 22.63
C VAL A 221 -8.23 31.53 21.98
N ARG A 222 -8.82 32.24 21.04
CA ARG A 222 -8.17 33.36 20.33
C ARG A 222 -7.77 34.49 21.23
N SER A 223 -8.59 34.80 22.26
CA SER A 223 -8.30 35.89 23.21
C SER A 223 -7.22 35.56 24.24
N SER A 224 -6.79 34.29 24.36
CA SER A 224 -5.79 33.87 25.33
C SER A 224 -4.35 34.17 24.91
N GLY A 225 -4.11 34.45 23.62
CA GLY A 225 -2.81 34.82 23.09
C GLY A 225 -1.82 33.67 22.97
N GLY A 226 -0.55 33.99 22.71
CA GLY A 226 0.48 32.97 22.43
C GLY A 226 0.20 32.21 21.14
N ASN A 227 0.50 30.92 21.12
CA ASN A 227 0.22 30.07 19.96
C ASN A 227 -1.28 29.88 19.68
N ASN A 228 -2.12 30.18 20.66
CA ASN A 228 -3.57 30.09 20.50
C ASN A 228 -4.13 31.11 19.49
N ASP A 229 -3.42 32.19 19.20
CA ASP A 229 -3.78 33.10 18.10
C ASP A 229 -3.90 32.39 16.76
N LEU A 230 -3.13 31.32 16.57
CA LEU A 230 -3.02 30.55 15.29
C LEU A 230 -3.29 29.05 15.46
N ARG A 231 -3.69 28.57 16.65
CA ARG A 231 -3.97 27.15 16.89
C ARG A 231 -5.09 26.64 15.99
N HIS A 232 -4.93 25.44 15.46
CA HIS A 232 -6.00 24.76 14.75
C HIS A 232 -7.06 24.30 15.75
N LEU A 233 -8.32 24.56 15.43
CA LEU A 233 -9.46 24.28 16.30
C LEU A 233 -10.40 23.31 15.61
N LEU A 234 -10.93 22.36 16.36
CA LEU A 234 -11.90 21.40 15.90
C LEU A 234 -13.28 21.73 16.48
N ILE A 235 -14.22 22.01 15.63
CA ILE A 235 -15.56 22.49 15.94
C ILE A 235 -16.53 21.31 15.90
N SER A 236 -17.12 20.95 17.01
CA SER A 236 -18.10 19.86 17.06
C SER A 236 -19.34 20.20 16.25
N GLY A 237 -19.69 19.29 15.32
CA GLY A 237 -20.91 19.36 14.57
C GLY A 237 -22.14 19.17 15.47
N TYR A 238 -23.33 19.39 14.90
CA TYR A 238 -24.56 19.20 15.66
C TYR A 238 -24.71 17.71 16.04
N LYS A 239 -24.54 17.40 17.34
CA LYS A 239 -24.45 16.02 17.88
C LYS A 239 -23.40 15.15 17.20
N THR A 240 -22.38 15.76 16.60
CA THR A 240 -21.38 15.13 15.74
C THR A 240 -21.96 14.20 14.66
N ASP A 241 -23.25 14.32 14.38
CA ASP A 241 -23.95 13.52 13.38
C ASP A 241 -23.75 14.12 11.98
N VAL A 242 -23.39 13.29 11.00
CA VAL A 242 -23.08 13.67 9.61
C VAL A 242 -24.22 14.47 8.97
N GLU A 243 -25.44 13.93 8.96
CA GLU A 243 -26.58 14.60 8.29
C GLU A 243 -27.03 15.86 9.03
N LEU A 244 -27.04 15.83 10.37
CA LEU A 244 -27.43 16.99 11.17
C LEU A 244 -26.40 18.13 11.10
N THR A 245 -25.13 17.79 10.99
CA THR A 245 -24.06 18.80 10.84
C THR A 245 -24.10 19.45 9.45
N CYS A 246 -24.59 18.75 8.43
CA CYS A 246 -24.79 19.30 7.10
C CYS A 246 -26.09 20.12 6.93
N ASP A 247 -26.91 20.26 7.98
CA ASP A 247 -28.10 21.12 7.95
C ASP A 247 -27.68 22.60 7.82
N PRO A 248 -28.37 23.41 6.98
CA PRO A 248 -28.04 24.82 6.81
C PRO A 248 -28.11 25.70 8.10
N LEU A 249 -28.73 25.21 9.16
CA LEU A 249 -28.75 25.87 10.45
C LEU A 249 -27.45 25.73 11.27
N PHE A 250 -26.61 24.74 10.93
CA PHE A 250 -25.27 24.61 11.50
C PHE A 250 -24.35 25.63 10.82
N GLU A 251 -23.74 26.50 11.62
CA GLU A 251 -22.86 27.56 11.17
C GLU A 251 -21.46 27.38 11.79
N MET A 252 -20.42 27.39 10.96
CA MET A 252 -19.05 27.48 11.47
C MET A 252 -18.82 28.80 12.18
N PRO A 253 -18.13 28.81 13.33
CA PRO A 253 -17.83 30.02 14.04
C PRO A 253 -16.97 30.98 13.23
N GLN A 254 -17.11 32.29 13.51
CA GLN A 254 -16.21 33.28 12.95
C GLN A 254 -14.85 33.17 13.63
N ASP A 255 -13.83 32.84 12.84
CA ASP A 255 -12.46 32.72 13.33
C ASP A 255 -11.53 33.68 12.57
N PRO A 256 -10.93 34.69 13.24
CA PRO A 256 -10.02 35.63 12.60
C PRO A 256 -8.72 34.96 12.06
N ALA A 257 -8.38 33.78 12.55
CA ALA A 257 -7.23 33.02 12.07
C ALA A 257 -7.53 32.12 10.87
N ASP A 258 -8.80 31.88 10.55
CA ASP A 258 -9.28 30.95 9.52
C ASP A 258 -8.66 29.53 9.69
N ARG A 259 -8.69 29.03 10.94
CA ARG A 259 -8.04 27.76 11.31
C ARG A 259 -8.98 26.83 12.08
N CYS A 260 -10.21 26.67 11.57
CA CYS A 260 -11.19 25.75 12.10
C CYS A 260 -11.42 24.56 11.15
N ALA A 261 -11.57 23.35 11.72
CA ALA A 261 -12.08 22.15 11.08
C ALA A 261 -13.39 21.75 11.76
N VAL A 262 -14.23 20.95 11.11
CA VAL A 262 -15.45 20.40 11.70
C VAL A 262 -15.25 18.96 12.16
N SER A 263 -15.76 18.61 13.36
CA SER A 263 -15.77 17.27 13.93
C SER A 263 -17.12 16.61 13.73
N VAL A 264 -17.10 15.38 13.23
CA VAL A 264 -18.26 14.47 13.20
C VAL A 264 -17.83 13.06 13.62
N HIS A 265 -18.81 12.24 13.99
CA HIS A 265 -18.61 10.83 14.33
C HIS A 265 -19.38 9.94 13.37
N TYR A 266 -18.88 8.71 13.14
CA TYR A 266 -19.49 7.79 12.20
C TYR A 266 -19.75 6.42 12.82
N TYR A 267 -21.02 6.17 13.15
CA TYR A 267 -21.51 4.90 13.68
C TYR A 267 -22.74 4.43 12.90
N THR A 268 -22.67 4.54 11.55
CA THR A 268 -23.77 4.18 10.64
C THR A 268 -23.37 2.98 9.78
N PRO A 269 -24.27 1.97 9.66
CA PRO A 269 -25.59 1.85 10.30
C PRO A 269 -25.48 1.46 11.78
N SER A 270 -26.29 2.09 12.63
CA SER A 270 -26.20 1.92 14.09
C SER A 270 -26.55 0.50 14.59
N ASP A 271 -27.29 -0.28 13.81
CA ASP A 271 -27.59 -1.68 14.12
C ASP A 271 -26.37 -2.61 13.96
N PHE A 272 -25.36 -2.19 13.17
CA PHE A 272 -24.05 -2.85 13.08
C PHE A 272 -23.02 -2.14 13.98
N ALA A 273 -22.92 -0.81 13.89
CA ALA A 273 -21.83 -0.06 14.45
C ALA A 273 -21.99 0.24 15.97
N ILE A 274 -23.19 0.05 16.54
CA ILE A 274 -23.46 0.34 17.97
C ILE A 274 -23.97 -0.90 18.70
N LEU A 275 -24.96 -1.62 18.12
CA LEU A 275 -25.63 -2.71 18.83
C LEU A 275 -24.73 -3.95 18.93
N GLU A 276 -24.57 -4.47 20.13
CA GLU A 276 -24.00 -5.82 20.39
C GLU A 276 -25.10 -6.88 20.52
N GLU A 277 -26.30 -6.49 20.93
CA GLU A 277 -27.49 -7.33 21.08
C GLU A 277 -28.73 -6.59 20.58
N ASP A 278 -29.84 -7.31 20.43
CA ASP A 278 -31.12 -6.71 20.08
C ASP A 278 -31.56 -5.69 21.12
N ALA A 279 -31.95 -4.51 20.68
CA ALA A 279 -32.52 -3.44 21.50
C ALA A 279 -33.97 -3.14 21.08
N ASP A 280 -34.69 -2.34 21.89
CA ASP A 280 -36.08 -1.96 21.58
C ASP A 280 -36.20 -1.15 20.28
N TRP A 281 -35.13 -0.45 19.89
CA TRP A 281 -35.08 0.41 18.72
C TRP A 281 -34.41 -0.23 17.49
N GLY A 282 -33.79 -1.41 17.61
CA GLY A 282 -33.09 -2.06 16.49
C GLY A 282 -32.72 -3.51 16.74
N LYS A 283 -32.43 -4.22 15.66
CA LYS A 283 -31.90 -5.58 15.68
C LYS A 283 -30.41 -5.55 15.43
N ASN A 284 -29.65 -6.28 16.24
CA ASN A 284 -28.22 -6.42 16.03
C ASN A 284 -27.92 -7.07 14.68
N ARG A 285 -27.14 -6.43 13.86
CA ARG A 285 -26.58 -6.98 12.62
C ARG A 285 -25.20 -7.57 12.92
N THR A 286 -24.97 -8.80 12.45
CA THR A 286 -23.68 -9.49 12.64
C THR A 286 -22.72 -9.29 11.48
N THR A 287 -23.24 -8.87 10.31
CA THR A 287 -22.49 -8.69 9.05
C THR A 287 -22.65 -7.30 8.48
N TRP A 288 -21.63 -6.85 7.77
CA TRP A 288 -21.61 -5.60 6.99
C TRP A 288 -20.84 -5.84 5.68
N GLY A 289 -21.15 -5.07 4.65
CA GLY A 289 -20.43 -5.10 3.37
C GLY A 289 -21.32 -5.43 2.18
N THR A 290 -22.65 -5.18 2.28
CA THR A 290 -23.55 -5.24 1.11
C THR A 290 -23.40 -3.99 0.23
N GLU A 291 -23.93 -4.03 -0.99
CA GLU A 291 -23.96 -2.88 -1.90
C GLU A 291 -24.65 -1.66 -1.27
N GLU A 292 -25.72 -1.91 -0.51
CA GLU A 292 -26.46 -0.86 0.21
C GLU A 292 -25.63 -0.25 1.33
N ASP A 293 -24.84 -1.03 2.05
CA ASP A 293 -23.95 -0.55 3.11
C ASP A 293 -22.89 0.40 2.54
N PHE A 294 -22.25 0.02 1.45
CA PHE A 294 -21.27 0.89 0.77
C PHE A 294 -21.92 2.13 0.16
N ALA A 295 -23.13 2.01 -0.40
CA ALA A 295 -23.86 3.15 -0.92
C ALA A 295 -24.21 4.17 0.18
N GLU A 296 -24.58 3.69 1.37
CA GLU A 296 -24.85 4.55 2.54
C GLU A 296 -23.56 5.22 3.05
N LEU A 297 -22.45 4.46 3.17
CA LEU A 297 -21.16 4.99 3.55
C LEU A 297 -20.74 6.10 2.60
N ASN A 298 -20.68 5.82 1.30
CA ASN A 298 -20.24 6.79 0.30
C ASN A 298 -21.13 8.02 0.25
N LYS A 299 -22.46 7.85 0.36
CA LYS A 299 -23.41 8.97 0.44
C LYS A 299 -23.07 9.90 1.60
N ASN A 300 -22.78 9.37 2.79
CA ASN A 300 -22.47 10.17 3.97
C ASN A 300 -21.12 10.87 3.85
N MET A 301 -20.10 10.19 3.30
CA MET A 301 -18.78 10.79 3.05
C MET A 301 -18.83 11.88 1.98
N ASP A 302 -19.57 11.67 0.89
CA ASP A 302 -19.78 12.69 -0.16
C ASP A 302 -20.58 13.88 0.34
N LEU A 303 -21.53 13.65 1.27
CA LEU A 303 -22.28 14.72 1.91
C LEU A 303 -21.34 15.65 2.72
N MET A 304 -20.47 15.08 3.55
CA MET A 304 -19.47 15.84 4.29
C MET A 304 -18.49 16.56 3.37
N LYS A 305 -18.00 15.86 2.34
CA LYS A 305 -17.09 16.45 1.34
C LYS A 305 -17.72 17.67 0.68
N SER A 306 -18.94 17.54 0.16
CA SER A 306 -19.63 18.64 -0.55
C SER A 306 -20.08 19.78 0.38
N ALA A 307 -20.43 19.46 1.64
CA ALA A 307 -20.86 20.47 2.62
C ALA A 307 -19.70 21.31 3.15
N PHE A 308 -18.50 20.72 3.31
CA PHE A 308 -17.36 21.33 3.99
C PHE A 308 -16.07 21.30 3.18
N VAL A 309 -15.52 20.15 2.84
CA VAL A 309 -14.19 20.02 2.21
C VAL A 309 -14.10 20.81 0.89
N ASP A 310 -15.09 20.68 0.02
CA ASP A 310 -15.14 21.38 -1.26
C ASP A 310 -15.31 22.92 -1.10
N LYS A 311 -15.61 23.37 0.11
CA LYS A 311 -15.69 24.81 0.47
C LYS A 311 -14.47 25.29 1.24
N GLY A 312 -13.44 24.44 1.38
CA GLY A 312 -12.20 24.77 2.08
C GLY A 312 -12.27 24.60 3.60
N ILE A 313 -13.32 23.98 4.14
CA ILE A 313 -13.45 23.66 5.56
C ILE A 313 -13.05 22.21 5.78
N PRO A 314 -11.94 21.92 6.46
CA PRO A 314 -11.48 20.55 6.71
C PRO A 314 -12.42 19.80 7.65
N VAL A 315 -12.43 18.46 7.51
CA VAL A 315 -13.28 17.55 8.32
C VAL A 315 -12.42 16.52 9.03
N ILE A 316 -12.71 16.28 10.30
CA ILE A 316 -12.14 15.20 11.09
C ILE A 316 -13.29 14.31 11.57
N PHE A 317 -13.22 13.00 11.25
CA PHE A 317 -14.07 12.01 11.89
C PHE A 317 -13.45 11.69 13.26
N GLY A 318 -13.82 12.44 14.30
CA GLY A 318 -13.25 12.33 15.65
C GLY A 318 -13.44 10.94 16.25
N GLU A 319 -14.49 10.25 15.81
CA GLU A 319 -14.74 8.85 16.16
C GLU A 319 -15.39 8.12 14.98
N TYR A 320 -14.94 6.89 14.76
CA TYR A 320 -15.67 5.88 14.02
C TYR A 320 -15.33 4.52 14.62
N GLY A 321 -16.24 3.57 14.58
CA GLY A 321 -15.99 2.30 15.22
C GLY A 321 -17.18 1.33 15.14
N CYS A 322 -16.95 0.10 15.59
CA CYS A 322 -18.00 -0.87 15.86
C CYS A 322 -17.56 -1.85 16.96
N PRO A 323 -18.52 -2.44 17.70
CA PRO A 323 -18.19 -3.50 18.65
C PRO A 323 -17.71 -4.77 17.92
N LYS A 324 -16.95 -5.61 18.64
CA LYS A 324 -16.54 -6.93 18.15
C LYS A 324 -17.50 -8.03 18.59
N ASN A 325 -18.18 -7.83 19.73
CA ASN A 325 -19.09 -8.82 20.27
C ASN A 325 -20.29 -9.04 19.36
N ASN A 326 -20.60 -10.32 19.07
CA ASN A 326 -21.71 -10.72 18.19
C ASN A 326 -21.60 -10.12 16.78
N LYS A 327 -20.39 -9.94 16.26
CA LYS A 327 -20.09 -9.53 14.88
C LYS A 327 -19.19 -10.57 14.23
N GLU A 328 -19.31 -10.71 12.92
CA GLU A 328 -18.34 -11.47 12.14
C GLU A 328 -17.05 -10.66 11.98
N GLU A 329 -15.91 -11.29 12.26
CA GLU A 329 -14.60 -10.64 12.31
C GLU A 329 -14.23 -9.95 10.99
N ASP A 330 -14.51 -10.62 9.86
CA ASP A 330 -14.25 -10.07 8.54
C ASP A 330 -15.15 -8.85 8.24
N SER A 331 -16.40 -8.86 8.72
CA SER A 331 -17.30 -7.70 8.60
C SER A 331 -16.84 -6.52 9.46
N VAL A 332 -16.25 -6.77 10.64
CA VAL A 332 -15.64 -5.73 11.48
C VAL A 332 -14.45 -5.11 10.75
N ARG A 333 -13.53 -5.95 10.24
CA ARG A 333 -12.37 -5.47 9.47
C ARG A 333 -12.81 -4.65 8.25
N LEU A 334 -13.76 -5.18 7.49
CA LEU A 334 -14.27 -4.53 6.28
C LEU A 334 -14.92 -3.18 6.59
N PHE A 335 -15.75 -3.10 7.63
CA PHE A 335 -16.38 -1.85 8.04
C PHE A 335 -15.34 -0.80 8.43
N LEU A 336 -14.42 -1.14 9.34
CA LEU A 336 -13.44 -0.21 9.87
C LEU A 336 -12.47 0.28 8.80
N SER A 337 -11.97 -0.61 7.94
CA SER A 337 -11.09 -0.23 6.84
C SER A 337 -11.80 0.59 5.78
N SER A 338 -13.05 0.25 5.45
CA SER A 338 -13.84 1.01 4.46
C SER A 338 -14.18 2.42 4.93
N VAL A 339 -14.55 2.59 6.20
CA VAL A 339 -14.81 3.94 6.76
C VAL A 339 -13.52 4.76 6.76
N CYS A 340 -12.41 4.18 7.22
CA CYS A 340 -11.09 4.81 7.21
C CYS A 340 -10.72 5.29 5.80
N LYS A 341 -10.81 4.40 4.83
CA LYS A 341 -10.49 4.69 3.43
C LYS A 341 -11.39 5.75 2.84
N ALA A 342 -12.70 5.59 2.98
CA ALA A 342 -13.69 6.50 2.38
C ALA A 342 -13.54 7.94 2.91
N ALA A 343 -13.18 8.11 4.19
CA ALA A 343 -12.87 9.41 4.78
C ALA A 343 -11.53 9.97 4.27
N TYR A 344 -10.46 9.17 4.32
CA TYR A 344 -9.11 9.59 3.95
C TYR A 344 -9.00 10.01 2.47
N GLU A 345 -9.57 9.25 1.56
CA GLU A 345 -9.59 9.56 0.13
C GLU A 345 -10.33 10.86 -0.19
N ARG A 346 -11.27 11.25 0.66
CA ARG A 346 -11.98 12.53 0.56
C ARG A 346 -11.31 13.67 1.33
N GLN A 347 -10.04 13.50 1.70
CA GLN A 347 -9.21 14.50 2.40
C GLN A 347 -9.73 14.81 3.82
N MET A 348 -10.33 13.83 4.48
CA MET A 348 -10.78 13.90 5.86
C MET A 348 -9.93 12.99 6.73
N CYS A 349 -9.70 13.36 7.99
CA CYS A 349 -8.90 12.53 8.92
C CYS A 349 -9.84 11.60 9.71
N PRO A 350 -9.74 10.27 9.56
CA PRO A 350 -10.49 9.30 10.34
C PRO A 350 -9.75 8.96 11.64
N VAL A 351 -10.45 8.99 12.79
CA VAL A 351 -9.88 8.64 14.09
C VAL A 351 -10.66 7.48 14.70
N LEU A 352 -10.04 6.28 14.71
CA LEU A 352 -10.65 5.04 15.19
C LEU A 352 -10.99 5.14 16.68
N TRP A 353 -12.23 4.81 17.05
CA TRP A 353 -12.60 4.67 18.47
C TRP A 353 -12.02 3.38 19.03
N ASP A 354 -11.20 3.51 20.07
CA ASP A 354 -10.60 2.38 20.78
C ASP A 354 -10.72 2.51 22.29
N ILE A 355 -11.06 1.41 22.92
CA ILE A 355 -11.08 1.23 24.37
C ILE A 355 -10.26 0.00 24.75
N THR A 356 -9.92 -0.13 26.02
CA THR A 356 -9.14 -1.28 26.51
C THR A 356 -9.73 -2.61 26.07
N GLY A 357 -8.93 -3.37 25.32
CA GLY A 357 -9.28 -4.72 24.84
C GLY A 357 -10.11 -4.76 23.57
N LEU A 358 -10.38 -3.61 22.91
CA LEU A 358 -11.14 -3.58 21.66
C LEU A 358 -10.19 -3.81 20.46
N HIS A 359 -9.44 -2.82 20.05
CA HIS A 359 -8.55 -2.92 18.88
C HIS A 359 -7.07 -2.89 19.24
N TYR A 360 -6.71 -2.19 20.31
CA TYR A 360 -5.33 -2.06 20.77
C TYR A 360 -5.12 -2.71 22.14
N ASP A 361 -4.14 -3.59 22.24
CA ASP A 361 -3.72 -4.18 23.53
C ASP A 361 -2.74 -3.23 24.23
N ARG A 362 -3.25 -2.49 25.20
CA ARG A 362 -2.47 -1.52 25.97
C ARG A 362 -1.33 -2.14 26.77
N ASN A 363 -1.43 -3.42 27.16
CA ASN A 363 -0.37 -4.11 27.88
C ASN A 363 0.74 -4.63 26.96
N GLN A 364 0.41 -4.99 25.72
CA GLN A 364 1.37 -5.43 24.71
C GLN A 364 1.83 -4.31 23.77
N CYS A 365 1.27 -3.11 23.92
CA CYS A 365 1.57 -1.91 23.13
C CYS A 365 1.46 -2.14 21.62
N ARG A 366 0.41 -2.84 21.17
CA ARG A 366 0.20 -3.16 19.74
C ARG A 366 -1.26 -3.41 19.42
N MET A 367 -1.62 -3.33 18.16
CA MET A 367 -2.93 -3.74 17.67
C MET A 367 -3.19 -5.22 17.94
N THR A 368 -4.42 -5.56 18.35
CA THR A 368 -4.85 -6.95 18.60
C THR A 368 -5.05 -7.74 17.31
N ASP A 369 -5.33 -7.05 16.22
CA ASP A 369 -5.56 -7.58 14.89
C ASP A 369 -4.58 -6.94 13.89
N SER A 370 -3.56 -7.72 13.49
CA SER A 370 -2.54 -7.25 12.56
C SER A 370 -3.07 -7.05 11.14
N THR A 371 -4.08 -7.83 10.73
CA THR A 371 -4.73 -7.69 9.41
C THR A 371 -5.48 -6.37 9.36
N LEU A 372 -6.30 -6.07 10.37
CA LEU A 372 -6.97 -4.78 10.45
C LEU A 372 -5.96 -3.61 10.44
N ASN A 373 -4.85 -3.73 11.20
CA ASN A 373 -3.82 -2.69 11.22
C ASN A 373 -3.24 -2.45 9.82
N GLN A 374 -2.90 -3.50 9.08
CA GLN A 374 -2.40 -3.38 7.72
C GLN A 374 -3.42 -2.72 6.78
N GLN A 375 -4.69 -3.11 6.86
CA GLN A 375 -5.76 -2.50 6.07
C GLN A 375 -5.92 -1.00 6.36
N LEU A 376 -5.86 -0.60 7.63
CA LEU A 376 -5.93 0.82 8.02
C LEU A 376 -4.72 1.60 7.47
N LEU A 377 -3.51 1.05 7.56
CA LEU A 377 -2.30 1.70 7.08
C LEU A 377 -2.22 1.78 5.55
N SER A 378 -2.84 0.86 4.84
CA SER A 378 -2.83 0.84 3.38
C SER A 378 -3.43 2.09 2.74
N VAL A 379 -4.27 2.83 3.46
CA VAL A 379 -4.83 4.10 2.98
C VAL A 379 -3.80 5.22 2.89
N LEU A 380 -2.68 5.12 3.63
CA LEU A 380 -1.58 6.08 3.59
C LEU A 380 -0.66 5.85 2.39
N ASP A 381 -0.64 4.64 1.83
CA ASP A 381 0.11 4.30 0.63
C ASP A 381 -0.67 4.72 -0.61
N ASN A 382 -0.13 5.68 -1.37
CA ASN A 382 -0.74 6.13 -2.63
C ASN A 382 -0.64 5.10 -3.77
N ASN A 383 -0.17 3.90 -3.49
CA ASN A 383 -0.07 2.79 -4.44
C ASN A 383 -1.27 1.85 -4.28
N VAL A 384 -2.19 1.91 -5.21
CA VAL A 384 -3.24 0.89 -5.35
C VAL A 384 -2.55 -0.43 -5.72
N LEU A 385 -2.50 -1.37 -4.77
CA LEU A 385 -1.97 -2.70 -5.04
C LEU A 385 -3.02 -3.50 -5.80
N LYS A 386 -2.95 -3.47 -7.11
CA LYS A 386 -3.88 -4.20 -7.99
C LYS A 386 -3.91 -5.69 -7.62
N GLY A 387 -5.09 -6.21 -7.35
CA GLY A 387 -5.30 -7.60 -6.94
C GLY A 387 -5.52 -7.81 -5.45
N ASP A 388 -5.18 -6.87 -4.59
CA ASP A 388 -5.46 -6.88 -3.15
C ASP A 388 -6.91 -6.42 -2.91
N ILE A 389 -7.86 -7.31 -3.18
CA ILE A 389 -9.29 -6.97 -3.18
C ILE A 389 -9.83 -6.85 -1.74
N ASN A 390 -9.27 -7.60 -0.81
CA ASN A 390 -9.62 -7.50 0.61
C ASN A 390 -8.85 -6.39 1.35
N GLN A 391 -7.91 -5.73 0.65
CA GLN A 391 -7.12 -4.60 1.14
C GLN A 391 -6.32 -4.92 2.43
N ASP A 392 -5.83 -6.17 2.53
CA ASP A 392 -5.00 -6.60 3.66
C ASP A 392 -3.49 -6.35 3.44
N GLY A 393 -3.13 -5.67 2.36
CA GLY A 393 -1.75 -5.36 1.96
C GLY A 393 -1.05 -6.52 1.24
N LYS A 394 -1.79 -7.57 0.86
CA LYS A 394 -1.28 -8.73 0.12
C LYS A 394 -2.23 -9.08 -1.00
N VAL A 395 -1.69 -9.67 -2.05
CA VAL A 395 -2.49 -10.31 -3.08
C VAL A 395 -2.35 -11.81 -2.89
N ASP A 396 -3.38 -12.47 -2.33
CA ASP A 396 -3.30 -13.89 -1.97
C ASP A 396 -4.55 -14.72 -2.38
N THR A 397 -4.64 -15.93 -1.88
CA THR A 397 -5.75 -16.84 -2.21
C THR A 397 -7.10 -16.36 -1.71
N GLN A 398 -7.16 -15.44 -0.75
CA GLN A 398 -8.41 -14.86 -0.25
C GLN A 398 -9.00 -13.91 -1.30
N ASP A 399 -8.16 -13.08 -1.93
CA ASP A 399 -8.56 -12.17 -3.01
C ASP A 399 -9.08 -12.94 -4.22
N VAL A 400 -8.39 -14.02 -4.58
CA VAL A 400 -8.85 -14.94 -5.62
C VAL A 400 -10.23 -15.50 -5.30
N ALA A 401 -10.48 -15.87 -4.03
CA ALA A 401 -11.78 -16.39 -3.60
C ALA A 401 -12.86 -15.31 -3.67
N ILE A 402 -12.58 -14.09 -3.22
CA ILE A 402 -13.50 -12.94 -3.27
C ILE A 402 -13.88 -12.64 -4.72
N LEU A 403 -12.91 -12.49 -5.61
CA LEU A 403 -13.21 -12.24 -7.03
C LEU A 403 -13.96 -13.41 -7.68
N GLY A 404 -13.60 -14.64 -7.34
CA GLY A 404 -14.27 -15.83 -7.81
C GLY A 404 -15.75 -15.87 -7.38
N ASP A 405 -16.05 -15.56 -6.15
CA ASP A 405 -17.43 -15.50 -5.63
C ASP A 405 -18.21 -14.32 -6.24
N CYS A 406 -17.57 -13.19 -6.50
CA CYS A 406 -18.16 -12.08 -7.22
C CYS A 406 -18.56 -12.49 -8.65
N LEU A 407 -17.68 -13.11 -9.41
CA LEU A 407 -17.95 -13.52 -10.79
C LEU A 407 -19.06 -14.56 -10.92
N VAL A 408 -19.25 -15.41 -9.91
CA VAL A 408 -20.39 -16.35 -9.86
C VAL A 408 -21.62 -15.78 -9.14
N LYS A 409 -21.60 -14.46 -8.84
CA LYS A 409 -22.70 -13.71 -8.20
C LYS A 409 -23.11 -14.22 -6.80
N LYS A 410 -22.14 -14.70 -6.03
CA LYS A 410 -22.32 -15.05 -4.63
C LYS A 410 -21.94 -13.91 -3.68
N ALA A 411 -21.12 -12.97 -4.14
CA ALA A 411 -20.72 -11.76 -3.44
C ALA A 411 -20.78 -10.56 -4.40
N PHE A 412 -20.74 -9.35 -3.85
CA PHE A 412 -20.64 -8.11 -4.62
C PHE A 412 -19.39 -7.37 -4.16
N LEU A 413 -18.71 -6.74 -5.10
CA LEU A 413 -17.61 -5.83 -4.83
C LEU A 413 -18.16 -4.42 -4.68
N SER A 414 -17.58 -3.61 -3.79
CA SER A 414 -17.85 -2.19 -3.77
C SER A 414 -17.32 -1.52 -5.04
N VAL A 415 -17.73 -0.28 -5.31
CA VAL A 415 -17.20 0.50 -6.44
C VAL A 415 -15.68 0.70 -6.29
N GLU A 416 -15.19 0.76 -5.06
CA GLU A 416 -13.78 0.93 -4.72
C GLU A 416 -13.00 -0.38 -4.86
N ASP A 417 -13.54 -1.51 -4.39
CA ASP A 417 -12.92 -2.82 -4.62
C ASP A 417 -12.83 -3.16 -6.11
N MET A 418 -13.67 -2.55 -6.96
CA MET A 418 -13.55 -2.66 -8.41
C MET A 418 -12.21 -2.11 -8.91
N GLU A 419 -11.65 -1.09 -8.29
CA GLU A 419 -10.34 -0.56 -8.67
C GLU A 419 -9.22 -1.56 -8.39
N TYR A 420 -9.29 -2.28 -7.26
CA TYR A 420 -8.35 -3.36 -6.92
C TYR A 420 -8.59 -4.61 -7.73
N ALA A 421 -9.85 -4.91 -8.07
CA ALA A 421 -10.26 -6.09 -8.80
C ALA A 421 -10.12 -5.97 -10.33
N ASP A 422 -10.09 -4.76 -10.87
CA ASP A 422 -9.79 -4.45 -12.27
C ASP A 422 -8.27 -4.41 -12.47
N ILE A 423 -7.68 -5.60 -12.57
CA ILE A 423 -6.23 -5.77 -12.59
C ILE A 423 -5.64 -5.27 -13.89
N ASN A 424 -6.35 -5.48 -14.99
CA ASN A 424 -5.94 -5.02 -16.31
C ASN A 424 -6.36 -3.57 -16.63
N SER A 425 -7.06 -2.89 -15.72
CA SER A 425 -7.53 -1.50 -15.82
C SER A 425 -8.42 -1.24 -17.05
N ASP A 426 -9.22 -2.25 -17.48
CA ASP A 426 -10.13 -2.13 -18.64
C ASP A 426 -11.52 -1.60 -18.26
N GLY A 427 -11.76 -1.30 -16.99
CA GLY A 427 -13.03 -0.82 -16.43
C GLY A 427 -14.10 -1.90 -16.30
N LYS A 428 -13.74 -3.19 -16.35
CA LYS A 428 -14.65 -4.32 -16.24
C LYS A 428 -14.07 -5.39 -15.32
N ILE A 429 -14.88 -5.89 -14.43
CA ILE A 429 -14.53 -7.04 -13.60
C ILE A 429 -15.02 -8.32 -14.27
N ASN A 430 -14.11 -9.18 -14.67
CA ASN A 430 -14.43 -10.36 -15.46
C ASN A 430 -13.43 -11.53 -15.25
N ALA A 431 -13.54 -12.58 -16.06
CA ALA A 431 -12.68 -13.74 -15.95
C ALA A 431 -11.17 -13.44 -16.24
N PHE A 432 -10.87 -12.35 -16.91
CA PHE A 432 -9.48 -11.94 -17.16
C PHE A 432 -8.83 -11.42 -15.90
N ASP A 433 -9.53 -10.61 -15.10
CA ASP A 433 -9.05 -10.16 -13.79
C ASP A 433 -8.87 -11.33 -12.83
N TYR A 434 -9.81 -12.28 -12.87
CA TYR A 434 -9.69 -13.51 -12.08
C TYR A 434 -8.48 -14.34 -12.45
N ALA A 435 -8.15 -14.42 -13.72
CA ALA A 435 -6.93 -15.10 -14.17
C ALA A 435 -5.68 -14.31 -13.75
N ALA A 436 -5.74 -12.98 -13.86
CA ALA A 436 -4.62 -12.10 -13.50
C ALA A 436 -4.33 -12.13 -11.99
N ILE A 437 -5.36 -12.07 -11.13
CA ILE A 437 -5.15 -12.16 -9.68
C ILE A 437 -4.65 -13.54 -9.25
N LYS A 438 -5.14 -14.61 -9.86
CA LYS A 438 -4.60 -15.96 -9.62
C LYS A 438 -3.13 -16.03 -9.96
N ARG A 439 -2.69 -15.35 -11.01
CA ARG A 439 -1.31 -15.26 -11.40
C ARG A 439 -0.47 -14.48 -10.37
N ILE A 440 -0.94 -13.31 -9.93
CA ILE A 440 -0.27 -12.55 -8.88
C ILE A 440 -0.13 -13.42 -7.63
N VAL A 441 -1.19 -14.15 -7.24
CA VAL A 441 -1.20 -15.02 -6.07
C VAL A 441 -0.30 -16.25 -6.27
N ILE A 442 -0.24 -16.84 -7.44
CA ILE A 442 0.69 -17.94 -7.73
C ILE A 442 2.12 -17.41 -7.70
N ASN A 443 2.36 -16.22 -8.22
CA ASN A 443 3.67 -15.57 -8.20
C ASN A 443 4.05 -15.02 -6.83
N SER A 444 3.08 -14.65 -5.97
CA SER A 444 3.29 -14.20 -4.59
C SER A 444 3.15 -15.31 -3.55
N ALA A 445 2.43 -16.39 -3.81
CA ALA A 445 2.45 -17.63 -3.03
C ALA A 445 3.75 -18.44 -3.24
N SER A 446 4.53 -18.16 -4.28
CA SER A 446 5.94 -18.15 -4.10
C SER A 446 6.30 -16.96 -3.18
N ASP A 447 5.92 -16.99 -1.88
CA ASP A 447 6.81 -16.44 -0.89
C ASP A 447 8.18 -16.99 -1.35
N LYS A 448 8.93 -16.16 -2.06
CA LYS A 448 10.37 -16.27 -2.04
C LYS A 448 10.64 -16.10 -0.54
N GLU A 449 10.53 -17.20 0.22
CA GLU A 449 11.36 -17.39 1.39
C GLU A 449 12.63 -16.67 1.00
N GLN A 450 12.96 -15.56 1.62
CA GLN A 450 14.09 -14.72 1.18
C GLN A 450 15.22 -15.71 0.93
N LEU A 451 15.42 -15.99 -0.41
CA LEU A 451 16.22 -17.11 -0.84
C LEU A 451 17.54 -16.93 -0.14
N ASP A 452 17.81 -17.71 0.90
CA ASP A 452 19.14 -17.78 1.51
C ASP A 452 20.05 -18.46 0.49
N LEU A 453 20.42 -17.66 -0.52
CA LEU A 453 21.30 -18.02 -1.60
C LEU A 453 22.76 -17.81 -1.18
N SER A 454 23.02 -17.64 0.12
CA SER A 454 24.37 -17.47 0.65
C SER A 454 25.25 -18.68 0.37
N ASP A 455 24.68 -19.89 0.46
CA ASP A 455 25.41 -21.15 0.22
C ASP A 455 24.63 -22.07 -0.74
N MET A 456 25.29 -22.52 -1.80
CA MET A 456 24.72 -23.51 -2.71
C MET A 456 24.46 -24.82 -1.95
N PRO A 457 23.26 -25.41 -2.07
CA PRO A 457 22.98 -26.72 -1.48
C PRO A 457 23.98 -27.77 -1.97
N THR A 458 24.53 -28.56 -1.06
CA THR A 458 25.56 -29.54 -1.39
C THR A 458 25.08 -30.63 -2.37
N GLU A 459 23.79 -30.94 -2.35
CA GLU A 459 23.13 -31.85 -3.26
C GLU A 459 23.07 -31.34 -4.70
N TYR A 460 23.15 -29.99 -4.93
CA TYR A 460 23.12 -29.44 -6.30
C TYR A 460 24.46 -29.53 -7.02
N GLN A 461 25.59 -29.50 -6.28
CA GLN A 461 26.92 -29.41 -6.87
C GLN A 461 27.18 -30.52 -7.92
N ALA A 462 26.88 -31.76 -7.60
CA ALA A 462 27.13 -32.88 -8.51
C ALA A 462 26.28 -32.82 -9.77
N ALA A 463 25.04 -32.38 -9.68
CA ALA A 463 24.14 -32.20 -10.80
C ALA A 463 24.58 -31.04 -11.70
N LEU A 464 24.94 -29.88 -11.10
CA LEU A 464 25.43 -28.71 -11.82
C LEU A 464 26.76 -28.99 -12.55
N ASP A 465 27.71 -29.66 -11.89
CA ASP A 465 28.98 -30.11 -12.54
C ASP A 465 28.71 -31.01 -13.71
N TRP A 466 27.77 -31.95 -13.59
CA TRP A 466 27.39 -32.86 -14.67
C TRP A 466 26.74 -32.13 -15.83
N VAL A 467 25.76 -31.24 -15.57
CA VAL A 467 25.08 -30.44 -16.59
C VAL A 467 26.06 -29.55 -17.33
N TRP A 468 26.96 -28.87 -16.62
CA TRP A 468 28.00 -28.08 -17.27
C TRP A 468 28.85 -28.90 -18.24
N THR A 469 29.42 -30.01 -17.78
CA THR A 469 30.38 -30.80 -18.55
C THR A 469 29.72 -31.59 -19.71
N ASN A 470 28.51 -32.11 -19.45
CA ASN A 470 27.88 -33.03 -20.40
C ASN A 470 26.88 -32.39 -21.36
N ARG A 471 26.39 -31.17 -20.97
CA ARG A 471 25.40 -30.43 -21.76
C ARG A 471 25.99 -29.11 -22.23
N ILE A 472 26.16 -28.12 -21.36
CA ILE A 472 26.50 -26.75 -21.74
C ILE A 472 27.81 -26.64 -22.50
N GLU A 473 28.92 -27.21 -22.01
CA GLU A 473 30.21 -27.23 -22.73
C GLU A 473 30.15 -28.08 -24.02
N ARG A 474 29.47 -29.21 -23.97
CA ARG A 474 29.37 -30.11 -25.13
C ARG A 474 28.53 -29.53 -26.26
N GLU A 475 27.43 -28.90 -25.92
CA GLU A 475 26.50 -28.24 -26.84
C GLU A 475 26.99 -26.84 -27.25
N LYS A 476 27.97 -26.29 -26.53
CA LYS A 476 28.57 -24.97 -26.78
C LYS A 476 27.57 -23.82 -26.67
N SER A 477 26.56 -23.97 -25.83
CA SER A 477 25.46 -23.02 -25.71
C SER A 477 25.90 -21.63 -25.25
N THR A 478 27.10 -21.50 -24.64
CA THR A 478 27.65 -20.22 -24.15
C THR A 478 28.85 -19.71 -24.98
N ASP A 479 29.28 -20.43 -26.05
CA ASP A 479 30.53 -20.15 -26.77
C ASP A 479 30.47 -18.89 -27.66
N ARG A 480 29.27 -18.49 -28.08
CA ARG A 480 29.10 -17.40 -29.05
C ARG A 480 29.30 -15.99 -28.46
N TRP A 481 29.38 -15.84 -27.15
CA TRP A 481 29.46 -14.54 -26.49
C TRP A 481 28.29 -13.60 -26.87
N ASN A 482 27.13 -14.16 -27.04
CA ASN A 482 25.87 -13.47 -27.32
C ASN A 482 24.71 -13.96 -26.46
N THR A 483 24.99 -14.58 -25.30
CA THR A 483 23.96 -14.98 -24.35
C THR A 483 23.27 -13.74 -23.78
N ILE A 484 22.13 -13.92 -23.13
CA ILE A 484 21.42 -12.81 -22.47
C ILE A 484 22.32 -12.09 -21.45
N PHE A 485 23.26 -12.79 -20.78
CA PHE A 485 24.29 -12.13 -19.95
C PHE A 485 25.10 -11.11 -20.75
N ASP A 486 25.55 -11.49 -21.96
CA ASP A 486 26.34 -10.61 -22.83
C ASP A 486 25.51 -9.42 -23.33
N GLN A 487 24.23 -9.65 -23.59
CA GLN A 487 23.31 -8.64 -24.09
C GLN A 487 22.98 -7.61 -22.99
N ILE A 488 22.73 -8.06 -21.76
CA ILE A 488 22.53 -7.18 -20.60
C ILE A 488 23.78 -6.33 -20.32
N ASP A 489 24.99 -6.93 -20.34
CA ASP A 489 26.23 -6.18 -20.14
C ASP A 489 26.45 -5.15 -21.26
N ALA A 490 26.22 -5.53 -22.53
CA ALA A 490 26.33 -4.62 -23.66
C ALA A 490 25.27 -3.51 -23.67
N GLY A 491 24.13 -3.71 -23.02
CA GLY A 491 23.06 -2.75 -22.80
C GLY A 491 23.20 -1.95 -21.50
N ASN A 492 24.25 -2.23 -20.71
CA ASN A 492 24.45 -1.63 -19.39
C ASN A 492 23.20 -1.77 -18.47
N GLY A 493 22.64 -2.98 -18.40
CA GLY A 493 21.47 -3.30 -17.62
C GLY A 493 20.14 -3.21 -18.38
N THR A 494 20.17 -2.95 -19.68
CA THR A 494 18.97 -2.83 -20.51
C THR A 494 18.97 -3.86 -21.64
N LEU A 495 17.82 -4.46 -21.91
CA LEU A 495 17.55 -5.30 -23.09
C LEU A 495 16.52 -4.62 -23.98
N ASN A 496 16.81 -4.54 -25.27
CA ASN A 496 15.89 -4.01 -26.26
C ASN A 496 15.36 -5.14 -27.15
N TYR A 497 14.04 -5.23 -27.25
CA TYR A 497 13.35 -6.19 -28.09
C TYR A 497 12.68 -5.53 -29.30
N VAL A 498 12.64 -6.26 -30.41
CA VAL A 498 11.66 -6.02 -31.47
C VAL A 498 10.64 -7.15 -31.44
N VAL A 499 9.36 -6.80 -31.38
CA VAL A 499 8.30 -7.79 -31.55
C VAL A 499 8.14 -8.09 -33.04
N ARG A 500 8.44 -9.32 -33.45
CA ARG A 500 8.22 -9.83 -34.80
C ARG A 500 6.85 -10.51 -34.84
N TRP A 501 5.86 -9.78 -35.33
CA TRP A 501 4.46 -10.23 -35.39
C TRP A 501 4.14 -10.84 -36.74
N GLN A 502 4.48 -12.13 -36.95
CA GLN A 502 4.19 -12.91 -38.16
C GLN A 502 2.75 -13.42 -38.08
N SER A 503 1.80 -12.49 -38.05
CA SER A 503 0.37 -12.76 -37.91
C SER A 503 -0.45 -11.68 -38.59
N TYR A 504 -1.67 -12.03 -38.99
CA TYR A 504 -2.69 -11.08 -39.47
C TYR A 504 -3.66 -10.64 -38.39
N LYS A 505 -3.52 -11.15 -37.17
CA LYS A 505 -4.34 -10.70 -36.03
C LYS A 505 -3.92 -9.32 -35.59
N THR A 506 -4.90 -8.54 -35.21
CA THR A 506 -4.69 -7.17 -34.71
C THR A 506 -4.18 -7.16 -33.27
N VAL A 507 -3.36 -6.16 -32.94
CA VAL A 507 -2.79 -5.95 -31.58
C VAL A 507 -3.10 -4.53 -31.16
N THR A 508 -3.78 -4.38 -30.02
CA THR A 508 -4.12 -3.07 -29.46
C THR A 508 -2.91 -2.39 -28.79
N LEU A 509 -3.00 -1.09 -28.51
CA LEU A 509 -1.97 -0.35 -27.77
C LEU A 509 -1.74 -0.97 -26.38
N ASP A 510 -2.80 -1.36 -25.68
CA ASP A 510 -2.69 -1.96 -24.35
C ASP A 510 -1.98 -3.32 -24.39
N GLN A 511 -2.30 -4.17 -25.38
CA GLN A 511 -1.58 -5.42 -25.57
C GLN A 511 -0.10 -5.17 -25.85
N ARG A 512 0.25 -4.17 -26.67
CA ARG A 512 1.66 -3.86 -26.96
C ARG A 512 2.44 -3.45 -25.71
N LYS A 513 1.84 -2.64 -24.83
CA LYS A 513 2.43 -2.31 -23.51
C LYS A 513 2.56 -3.52 -22.61
N GLN A 514 1.56 -4.41 -22.63
CA GLN A 514 1.61 -5.65 -21.86
C GLN A 514 2.70 -6.60 -22.34
N PHE A 515 3.05 -6.63 -23.65
CA PHE A 515 4.18 -7.39 -24.15
C PHE A 515 5.51 -6.92 -23.54
N GLU A 516 5.75 -5.62 -23.47
CA GLU A 516 6.95 -5.06 -22.87
C GLU A 516 7.08 -5.50 -21.40
N LYS A 517 6.00 -5.35 -20.63
CA LYS A 517 5.96 -5.80 -19.24
C LYS A 517 6.12 -7.32 -19.10
N LEU A 518 5.52 -8.12 -19.94
CA LEU A 518 5.67 -9.58 -19.92
C LEU A 518 7.13 -10.01 -20.07
N ILE A 519 7.85 -9.37 -21.00
CA ILE A 519 9.26 -9.66 -21.26
C ILE A 519 10.10 -9.22 -20.04
N GLU A 520 9.86 -8.01 -19.52
CA GLU A 520 10.60 -7.49 -18.38
C GLU A 520 10.43 -8.35 -17.13
N ASP A 521 9.19 -8.70 -16.79
CA ASP A 521 8.89 -9.57 -15.65
C ASP A 521 9.58 -10.93 -15.79
N SER A 522 9.49 -11.55 -16.98
CA SER A 522 10.08 -12.87 -17.22
C SER A 522 11.61 -12.85 -17.21
N VAL A 523 12.25 -11.80 -17.74
CA VAL A 523 13.71 -11.61 -17.67
C VAL A 523 14.15 -11.44 -16.21
N ASN A 524 13.44 -10.60 -15.44
CA ASN A 524 13.79 -10.36 -14.04
C ASN A 524 13.52 -11.57 -13.16
N ASN A 525 12.52 -12.41 -13.45
CA ASN A 525 12.32 -13.69 -12.76
C ASN A 525 13.57 -14.60 -12.84
N TRP A 526 14.34 -14.54 -13.93
CA TRP A 526 15.62 -15.21 -14.06
C TRP A 526 16.75 -14.43 -13.36
N THR A 527 16.90 -13.14 -13.65
CA THR A 527 18.07 -12.35 -13.21
C THR A 527 18.04 -12.01 -11.72
N ASP A 528 16.89 -12.06 -11.05
CA ASP A 528 16.76 -11.94 -9.60
C ASP A 528 17.67 -12.94 -8.85
N TYR A 529 17.89 -14.12 -9.40
CA TYR A 529 18.83 -15.10 -8.83
C TYR A 529 20.29 -14.64 -8.88
N LEU A 530 20.62 -13.64 -9.70
CA LEU A 530 21.97 -13.08 -9.83
C LEU A 530 22.21 -11.84 -8.95
N VAL A 531 21.15 -11.19 -8.47
CA VAL A 531 21.27 -9.96 -7.66
C VAL A 531 22.18 -10.19 -6.46
N GLY A 532 23.24 -9.36 -6.36
CA GLY A 532 24.24 -9.47 -5.31
C GLY A 532 25.18 -10.68 -5.40
N TYR A 533 25.05 -11.54 -6.44
CA TYR A 533 25.84 -12.75 -6.58
C TYR A 533 27.10 -12.52 -7.43
N ASP A 534 28.25 -12.93 -6.89
CA ASP A 534 29.53 -13.15 -7.55
C ASP A 534 29.93 -12.08 -8.60
N GLY A 535 29.72 -10.82 -8.27
CA GLY A 535 30.09 -9.67 -9.10
C GLY A 535 29.09 -9.31 -10.19
N TRP A 536 27.88 -9.89 -10.20
CA TRP A 536 26.79 -9.39 -11.01
C TRP A 536 26.44 -7.95 -10.62
N LYS A 537 26.23 -7.06 -11.61
CA LYS A 537 26.19 -5.60 -11.39
C LYS A 537 24.78 -5.01 -11.29
N TYR A 538 23.77 -5.76 -11.74
CA TYR A 538 22.44 -5.22 -11.99
C TYR A 538 21.45 -5.78 -10.97
N ASP A 539 20.78 -4.87 -10.26
CA ASP A 539 19.71 -5.23 -9.32
C ASP A 539 18.37 -5.42 -10.06
N HIS A 540 18.26 -4.86 -11.26
CA HIS A 540 17.12 -4.96 -12.16
C HIS A 540 17.61 -4.85 -13.60
N VAL A 541 16.92 -5.48 -14.53
CA VAL A 541 17.14 -5.39 -15.97
C VAL A 541 15.96 -4.70 -16.62
N ASP A 542 16.18 -3.49 -17.14
CA ASP A 542 15.17 -2.76 -17.89
C ASP A 542 14.94 -3.42 -19.25
N VAL A 543 13.68 -3.51 -19.69
CA VAL A 543 13.33 -4.03 -21.00
C VAL A 543 12.55 -2.98 -21.78
N ASN A 544 12.92 -2.76 -23.05
CA ASN A 544 12.21 -1.88 -23.97
C ASN A 544 11.80 -2.64 -25.23
N VAL A 545 10.56 -2.45 -25.66
CA VAL A 545 10.12 -2.84 -27.00
C VAL A 545 10.36 -1.66 -27.95
N VAL A 546 11.50 -1.68 -28.64
CA VAL A 546 11.96 -0.56 -29.49
C VAL A 546 11.36 -0.55 -30.90
N GLY A 547 10.55 -1.54 -31.24
CA GLY A 547 9.83 -1.58 -32.53
C GLY A 547 8.99 -2.84 -32.72
N TRP A 548 8.10 -2.77 -33.71
CA TRP A 548 7.23 -3.87 -34.15
C TRP A 548 7.49 -4.16 -35.62
N ALA A 549 7.90 -5.38 -35.96
CA ALA A 549 7.99 -5.85 -37.33
C ALA A 549 6.71 -6.62 -37.66
N VAL A 550 5.93 -6.15 -38.63
CA VAL A 550 4.60 -6.68 -38.95
C VAL A 550 4.44 -6.91 -40.44
N ILE A 551 3.59 -7.87 -40.83
CA ILE A 551 3.30 -8.14 -42.25
C ILE A 551 2.58 -6.98 -42.92
N ASP A 552 1.65 -6.37 -42.18
CA ASP A 552 0.86 -5.23 -42.64
C ASP A 552 0.61 -4.28 -41.45
N GLU A 553 0.84 -2.98 -41.64
CA GLU A 553 0.67 -1.99 -40.57
C GLU A 553 -0.75 -1.93 -40.00
N SER A 554 -1.76 -2.36 -40.74
CA SER A 554 -3.14 -2.37 -40.29
C SER A 554 -3.42 -3.30 -39.11
N VAL A 555 -2.50 -4.22 -38.77
CA VAL A 555 -2.63 -5.08 -37.59
C VAL A 555 -2.35 -4.28 -36.29
N ILE A 556 -1.67 -3.14 -36.38
CA ILE A 556 -1.35 -2.27 -35.24
C ILE A 556 -2.52 -1.31 -35.02
N LEU A 557 -3.35 -1.59 -34.03
CA LEU A 557 -4.47 -0.70 -33.69
C LEU A 557 -3.98 0.43 -32.79
N ASP A 558 -4.57 1.61 -32.92
CA ASP A 558 -4.29 2.80 -32.09
C ASP A 558 -2.80 3.18 -32.03
N LYS A 559 -2.12 3.08 -33.18
CA LYS A 559 -0.69 3.42 -33.34
C LYS A 559 -0.38 4.81 -32.79
N GLN A 560 0.64 4.89 -31.93
CA GLN A 560 1.12 6.15 -31.39
C GLN A 560 2.18 6.79 -32.32
N PRO A 561 2.35 8.13 -32.26
CA PRO A 561 3.28 8.84 -33.16
C PRO A 561 4.77 8.47 -32.98
N ASP A 562 5.14 7.96 -31.83
CA ASP A 562 6.49 7.56 -31.43
C ASP A 562 6.77 6.07 -31.61
N GLU A 563 5.75 5.26 -31.92
CA GLU A 563 5.93 3.83 -32.19
C GLU A 563 6.61 3.59 -33.54
N ILE A 564 7.62 2.74 -33.53
CA ILE A 564 8.37 2.34 -34.73
C ILE A 564 7.79 1.04 -35.26
N ILE A 565 7.27 1.10 -36.49
CA ILE A 565 6.68 -0.05 -37.16
C ILE A 565 7.49 -0.34 -38.41
N TYR A 566 8.00 -1.57 -38.53
CA TYR A 566 8.70 -2.11 -39.69
C TYR A 566 7.76 -3.00 -40.50
N THR A 567 7.69 -2.81 -41.80
CA THR A 567 6.83 -3.56 -42.73
C THR A 567 7.63 -4.29 -43.83
N ASP A 568 8.96 -4.28 -43.72
CA ASP A 568 9.81 -5.04 -44.65
C ASP A 568 9.66 -6.52 -44.37
N CYS A 569 9.33 -7.28 -45.43
CA CYS A 569 9.09 -8.71 -45.33
C CYS A 569 9.95 -9.50 -46.31
N THR A 570 10.41 -10.66 -45.88
CA THR A 570 11.03 -11.63 -46.74
C THR A 570 10.13 -12.86 -46.94
N PRO A 571 10.27 -13.63 -48.08
CA PRO A 571 9.55 -14.87 -48.23
C PRO A 571 9.93 -15.86 -47.12
N TYR A 572 8.94 -16.55 -46.55
CA TYR A 572 9.11 -17.55 -45.51
C TYR A 572 8.63 -18.93 -45.96
N ASP A 573 9.50 -19.92 -45.84
CA ASP A 573 9.18 -21.32 -46.12
C ASP A 573 8.82 -22.02 -44.81
N SER A 574 7.54 -22.29 -44.61
CA SER A 574 7.02 -22.96 -43.44
C SER A 574 7.02 -24.49 -43.51
N SER A 575 7.68 -25.08 -44.55
CA SER A 575 7.64 -26.54 -44.78
C SER A 575 8.28 -27.34 -43.64
N GLY A 576 9.11 -26.72 -42.80
CA GLY A 576 9.71 -27.32 -41.61
C GLY A 576 8.94 -27.09 -40.30
N ASP A 577 7.91 -26.26 -40.32
CA ASP A 577 7.13 -25.93 -39.13
C ASP A 577 5.91 -26.86 -39.00
N THR A 578 5.48 -27.07 -37.75
CA THR A 578 4.26 -27.80 -37.48
C THR A 578 3.13 -26.84 -37.21
N SER A 579 1.99 -26.99 -37.90
CA SER A 579 0.76 -26.25 -37.65
C SER A 579 -0.14 -27.07 -36.73
N ASN A 580 -0.89 -26.38 -35.86
CA ASN A 580 -1.93 -27.01 -35.06
C ASN A 580 -3.17 -27.43 -35.89
N GLY A 581 -3.14 -27.17 -37.22
CA GLY A 581 -4.19 -27.54 -38.16
C GLY A 581 -5.37 -26.60 -38.25
N TYR A 582 -5.34 -25.45 -37.54
CA TYR A 582 -6.42 -24.47 -37.55
C TYR A 582 -6.13 -23.23 -38.38
N GLU A 583 -4.86 -22.85 -38.50
CA GLU A 583 -4.43 -21.66 -39.23
C GLU A 583 -3.17 -21.98 -40.06
N GLU A 584 -3.04 -21.34 -41.21
CA GLU A 584 -1.82 -21.47 -42.03
C GLU A 584 -0.77 -20.44 -41.56
N ILE A 585 0.47 -20.86 -41.50
CA ILE A 585 1.60 -19.96 -41.20
C ILE A 585 1.77 -18.99 -42.37
N PRO A 586 1.85 -17.66 -42.09
CA PRO A 586 2.08 -16.68 -43.13
C PRO A 586 3.38 -16.92 -43.92
N THR A 587 3.33 -16.84 -45.25
CA THR A 587 4.47 -17.02 -46.16
C THR A 587 5.39 -15.78 -46.21
N LEU A 588 5.12 -14.77 -45.42
CA LEU A 588 5.93 -13.56 -45.25
C LEU A 588 6.47 -13.50 -43.81
N LEU A 589 7.76 -13.21 -43.72
CA LEU A 589 8.43 -12.95 -42.44
C LEU A 589 8.74 -11.46 -42.31
N PRO A 590 8.13 -10.74 -41.38
CA PRO A 590 8.47 -9.35 -41.18
C PRO A 590 9.81 -9.21 -40.44
N ASN A 591 10.58 -8.18 -40.83
CA ASN A 591 11.91 -7.95 -40.29
C ASN A 591 12.12 -6.49 -39.90
N ALA A 592 12.84 -6.27 -38.79
CA ALA A 592 13.48 -5.01 -38.52
C ALA A 592 14.82 -4.92 -39.27
N PRO A 593 15.39 -3.71 -39.49
CA PRO A 593 16.66 -3.56 -40.20
C PRO A 593 17.83 -4.32 -39.52
N ASP A 594 18.56 -5.13 -40.28
CA ASP A 594 19.72 -5.90 -39.78
C ASP A 594 20.78 -4.99 -39.15
N GLU A 595 20.94 -3.76 -39.65
CA GLU A 595 21.89 -2.78 -39.13
C GLU A 595 21.57 -2.31 -37.68
N LEU A 596 20.37 -2.59 -37.17
CA LEU A 596 19.99 -2.33 -35.78
C LEU A 596 20.06 -3.59 -34.91
N SER A 597 20.26 -4.77 -35.52
CA SER A 597 20.28 -6.03 -34.81
C SER A 597 21.64 -6.27 -34.16
N ARG A 598 21.64 -6.43 -32.82
CA ARG A 598 22.85 -6.86 -32.11
C ARG A 598 23.28 -8.26 -32.54
N MET A 599 22.35 -9.13 -32.83
CA MET A 599 22.63 -10.49 -33.30
C MET A 599 23.50 -10.53 -34.54
N GLU A 600 23.38 -9.57 -35.44
CA GLU A 600 24.17 -9.48 -36.67
C GLU A 600 25.56 -8.87 -36.46
N HIS A 601 25.79 -8.16 -35.34
CA HIS A 601 27.01 -7.34 -35.12
C HIS A 601 27.71 -7.59 -33.77
N PHE A 602 27.24 -8.54 -32.93
CA PHE A 602 27.81 -8.74 -31.58
C PHE A 602 29.29 -9.08 -31.58
N TYR A 603 29.81 -9.67 -32.66
CA TYR A 603 31.22 -10.02 -32.85
C TYR A 603 32.10 -8.80 -33.17
N ASP A 604 31.52 -7.66 -33.57
CA ASP A 604 32.23 -6.41 -33.84
C ASP A 604 31.87 -5.34 -32.81
N ARG A 605 32.62 -5.32 -31.72
CA ARG A 605 32.41 -4.35 -30.65
C ARG A 605 32.65 -2.88 -31.04
N SER A 606 33.21 -2.64 -32.23
CA SER A 606 33.43 -1.31 -32.80
C SER A 606 32.25 -0.81 -33.66
N TYR A 607 31.30 -1.71 -33.95
CA TYR A 607 30.14 -1.34 -34.76
C TYR A 607 29.31 -0.24 -34.13
N GLN A 608 28.94 0.75 -34.93
CA GLN A 608 28.14 1.88 -34.52
C GLN A 608 26.72 1.72 -35.04
N TYR A 609 25.78 1.43 -34.15
CA TYR A 609 24.37 1.26 -34.50
C TYR A 609 23.75 2.59 -34.95
N PRO A 610 23.08 2.63 -36.11
CA PRO A 610 22.37 3.83 -36.56
C PRO A 610 21.35 4.33 -35.52
N GLY A 611 21.48 5.58 -35.09
CA GLY A 611 20.61 6.14 -34.05
C GLY A 611 21.01 5.84 -32.61
N GLY A 612 22.11 5.09 -32.41
CA GLY A 612 22.66 4.79 -31.07
C GLY A 612 22.05 3.52 -30.44
N LEU A 613 22.44 3.29 -29.19
CA LEU A 613 22.03 2.06 -28.45
C LEU A 613 20.52 2.02 -28.18
N ASP A 614 19.85 3.14 -28.09
CA ASP A 614 18.40 3.23 -27.90
C ASP A 614 17.59 2.72 -29.11
N LYS A 615 18.23 2.57 -30.27
CA LYS A 615 17.61 2.04 -31.49
C LYS A 615 18.05 0.62 -31.81
N ARG A 616 19.15 0.15 -31.18
CA ARG A 616 19.60 -1.22 -31.28
C ARG A 616 18.56 -2.14 -30.64
N PHE A 617 18.30 -3.30 -31.23
CA PHE A 617 17.60 -4.37 -30.54
C PHE A 617 18.53 -5.58 -30.35
N ASP A 618 18.31 -6.27 -29.25
CA ASP A 618 19.15 -7.42 -28.84
C ASP A 618 18.54 -8.75 -29.30
N MET A 619 17.21 -8.84 -29.20
CA MET A 619 16.47 -10.08 -29.51
C MET A 619 15.11 -9.79 -30.16
N TYR A 620 14.56 -10.84 -30.78
CA TYR A 620 13.18 -10.84 -31.22
C TYR A 620 12.27 -11.55 -30.22
N LEU A 621 11.12 -10.95 -29.93
CA LEU A 621 9.95 -11.70 -29.49
C LEU A 621 9.18 -12.07 -30.77
N TRP A 622 9.27 -13.34 -31.21
CA TRP A 622 8.72 -13.76 -32.48
C TRP A 622 7.40 -14.52 -32.29
N ALA A 623 6.29 -13.88 -32.61
CA ALA A 623 4.96 -14.46 -32.63
C ALA A 623 4.59 -14.97 -34.05
N THR A 624 4.19 -16.22 -34.18
CA THR A 624 3.89 -16.85 -35.48
C THR A 624 2.46 -17.40 -35.49
N GLN A 625 1.59 -16.86 -36.33
CA GLN A 625 0.26 -17.45 -36.59
C GLN A 625 0.37 -18.87 -37.10
N GLY A 626 -0.44 -19.79 -36.57
CA GLY A 626 -0.45 -21.20 -36.98
C GLY A 626 0.70 -22.04 -36.41
N PHE A 627 1.63 -21.46 -35.66
CA PHE A 627 2.63 -22.21 -34.90
C PHE A 627 1.95 -22.96 -33.75
N PRO A 628 2.50 -24.08 -33.24
CA PRO A 628 1.88 -24.77 -32.11
C PRO A 628 1.65 -23.90 -30.88
N ASP A 629 0.46 -23.99 -30.28
CA ASP A 629 0.12 -23.21 -29.07
C ASP A 629 0.79 -23.79 -27.81
N ILE A 630 1.34 -24.98 -27.88
CA ILE A 630 2.09 -25.65 -26.81
C ILE A 630 3.51 -25.87 -27.28
N GLY A 631 4.47 -25.29 -26.62
CA GLY A 631 5.89 -25.30 -26.96
C GLY A 631 6.33 -24.05 -27.70
N GLY A 632 7.65 -23.94 -27.86
CA GLY A 632 8.32 -22.81 -28.46
C GLY A 632 9.71 -23.18 -28.96
N CYS A 633 10.50 -22.17 -29.24
CA CYS A 633 11.96 -22.30 -29.40
C CYS A 633 12.61 -20.96 -28.99
N GLY A 634 13.71 -21.06 -28.25
CA GLY A 634 14.44 -19.92 -27.72
C GLY A 634 15.95 -20.02 -27.92
N GLY A 635 16.64 -18.94 -27.72
CA GLY A 635 18.08 -18.85 -27.79
C GLY A 635 18.59 -17.41 -27.64
N ASP A 636 19.83 -17.21 -28.03
CA ASP A 636 20.49 -15.90 -27.99
C ASP A 636 20.00 -14.89 -29.05
N TRP A 637 19.08 -15.31 -29.92
CA TRP A 637 18.42 -14.51 -30.96
C TRP A 637 17.01 -14.04 -30.55
N GLY A 638 16.44 -14.63 -29.49
CA GLY A 638 15.12 -14.37 -29.04
C GLY A 638 14.28 -15.61 -28.77
N GLN A 639 12.96 -15.45 -28.72
CA GLN A 639 12.00 -16.49 -28.39
C GLN A 639 10.88 -16.50 -29.43
N ARG A 640 10.49 -17.71 -29.90
CA ARG A 640 9.41 -17.90 -30.87
C ARG A 640 8.33 -18.81 -30.31
N LEU A 641 7.11 -18.32 -30.30
CA LEU A 641 5.90 -19.07 -29.94
C LEU A 641 4.77 -18.73 -30.92
N SER A 642 3.61 -19.39 -30.77
CA SER A 642 2.43 -18.97 -31.52
C SER A 642 1.94 -17.57 -31.07
N ASP A 643 1.29 -16.88 -32.00
CA ASP A 643 0.65 -15.59 -31.67
C ASP A 643 -0.48 -15.77 -30.63
N ASN A 644 -1.21 -16.89 -30.66
CA ASN A 644 -2.20 -17.23 -29.63
C ASN A 644 -1.54 -17.47 -28.27
N ALA A 645 -0.42 -18.18 -28.22
CA ALA A 645 0.29 -18.44 -26.98
C ALA A 645 0.70 -17.11 -26.31
N TYR A 646 1.29 -16.18 -27.05
CA TYR A 646 1.65 -14.86 -26.52
C TYR A 646 0.44 -14.06 -26.08
N LEU A 647 -0.64 -14.02 -26.87
CA LEU A 647 -1.88 -13.32 -26.45
C LEU A 647 -2.50 -13.95 -25.19
N ASN A 648 -2.39 -15.26 -25.02
CA ASN A 648 -2.83 -15.95 -23.82
C ASN A 648 -1.92 -15.64 -22.62
N MET A 649 -0.60 -15.48 -22.84
CA MET A 649 0.37 -15.09 -21.80
C MET A 649 0.12 -13.70 -21.26
N LEU A 650 -0.38 -12.75 -22.07
CA LEU A 650 -0.84 -11.44 -21.56
C LEU A 650 -1.96 -11.58 -20.53
N ASN A 651 -2.67 -12.70 -20.53
CA ASN A 651 -3.69 -13.06 -19.53
C ASN A 651 -3.18 -14.08 -18.50
N GLY A 652 -1.87 -14.29 -18.39
CA GLY A 652 -1.25 -15.16 -17.40
C GLY A 652 -1.25 -16.66 -17.74
N VAL A 653 -1.65 -17.06 -18.94
CA VAL A 653 -1.73 -18.47 -19.32
C VAL A 653 -0.39 -18.95 -19.89
N ASN A 654 0.19 -19.98 -19.29
CA ASN A 654 1.40 -20.67 -19.77
C ASN A 654 2.65 -19.77 -19.93
N VAL A 655 2.83 -18.75 -19.10
CA VAL A 655 4.01 -17.86 -19.14
C VAL A 655 5.31 -18.63 -18.98
N HIS A 656 5.28 -19.72 -18.21
CA HIS A 656 6.43 -20.60 -18.01
C HIS A 656 7.04 -21.13 -19.32
N VAL A 657 6.28 -21.24 -20.42
CA VAL A 657 6.84 -21.63 -21.72
C VAL A 657 7.77 -20.53 -22.24
N PHE A 658 7.40 -19.26 -22.10
CA PHE A 658 8.28 -18.15 -22.48
C PHE A 658 9.52 -18.07 -21.58
N GLU A 659 9.35 -18.26 -20.27
CA GLU A 659 10.47 -18.31 -19.31
C GLU A 659 11.42 -19.48 -19.58
N HIS A 660 10.90 -20.64 -19.97
CA HIS A 660 11.70 -21.76 -20.45
C HIS A 660 12.56 -21.37 -21.66
N GLU A 661 11.92 -20.72 -22.66
CA GLU A 661 12.64 -20.28 -23.86
C GLU A 661 13.68 -19.18 -23.59
N LEU A 662 13.45 -18.35 -22.57
CA LEU A 662 14.45 -17.42 -22.05
C LEU A 662 15.67 -18.16 -21.46
N GLY A 663 15.46 -19.26 -20.76
CA GLY A 663 16.53 -20.11 -20.21
C GLY A 663 17.56 -20.49 -21.26
N HIS A 664 17.12 -20.80 -22.50
CA HIS A 664 18.02 -21.07 -23.62
C HIS A 664 18.88 -19.85 -24.00
N GLY A 665 18.32 -18.65 -23.88
CA GLY A 665 19.06 -17.41 -24.12
C GLY A 665 20.19 -17.18 -23.11
N PHE A 666 20.05 -17.68 -21.87
CA PHE A 666 21.12 -17.71 -20.87
C PHE A 666 22.14 -18.86 -21.07
N GLY A 667 21.87 -19.76 -22.00
CA GLY A 667 22.75 -20.89 -22.31
C GLY A 667 22.39 -22.21 -21.60
N ILE A 668 21.24 -22.25 -20.90
CA ILE A 668 20.72 -23.47 -20.30
C ILE A 668 20.08 -24.32 -21.43
N THR A 669 20.29 -25.63 -21.40
CA THR A 669 19.87 -26.56 -22.44
C THR A 669 18.63 -27.33 -21.99
N ASP A 670 17.87 -27.89 -22.96
CA ASP A 670 16.77 -28.80 -22.67
C ASP A 670 17.22 -30.07 -21.96
N PHE A 671 16.37 -30.53 -21.04
CA PHE A 671 16.59 -31.82 -20.37
C PHE A 671 15.62 -32.90 -20.80
N TYR A 672 14.86 -32.68 -21.85
CA TYR A 672 14.15 -33.72 -22.61
C TYR A 672 14.81 -33.84 -23.96
N GLY A 673 14.82 -35.01 -24.52
CA GLY A 673 15.42 -35.25 -25.82
C GLY A 673 14.57 -36.19 -26.64
N GLU A 674 14.94 -36.33 -27.95
CA GLU A 674 14.36 -37.34 -28.81
C GLU A 674 14.53 -38.74 -28.20
N GLU A 675 13.62 -39.67 -28.52
CA GLU A 675 13.66 -41.05 -28.03
C GLU A 675 15.08 -41.66 -28.10
N GLY A 676 15.69 -41.85 -26.92
CA GLY A 676 17.02 -42.43 -26.79
C GLY A 676 18.10 -41.55 -26.15
N ALA A 677 17.82 -40.28 -25.84
CA ALA A 677 18.76 -39.41 -25.13
C ALA A 677 18.78 -39.73 -23.63
N ILE A 678 19.22 -40.91 -23.26
CA ILE A 678 19.47 -41.35 -21.88
C ILE A 678 20.56 -40.50 -21.21
N ASP A 679 21.37 -39.79 -21.98
CA ASP A 679 22.50 -38.98 -21.53
C ASP A 679 22.07 -37.51 -21.18
N GLY A 680 20.77 -37.19 -21.14
CA GLY A 680 20.27 -35.82 -20.88
C GLY A 680 20.28 -35.39 -19.42
N PHE A 681 20.40 -36.30 -18.46
CA PHE A 681 20.17 -36.07 -17.05
C PHE A 681 21.38 -36.37 -16.18
N PRO A 682 21.60 -35.67 -15.08
CA PRO A 682 22.56 -36.02 -14.06
C PRO A 682 22.29 -37.42 -13.50
N PRO A 683 23.35 -38.22 -13.19
CA PRO A 683 23.17 -39.46 -12.49
C PRO A 683 22.43 -39.28 -11.16
N GLY A 684 21.28 -39.93 -11.00
CA GLY A 684 20.43 -39.79 -9.84
C GLY A 684 19.24 -38.83 -10.00
N GLY A 685 19.12 -38.18 -11.18
CA GLY A 685 18.08 -37.19 -11.47
C GLY A 685 18.45 -35.78 -11.03
N PHE A 686 17.51 -34.88 -11.17
CA PHE A 686 17.63 -33.50 -10.64
C PHE A 686 17.32 -33.48 -9.15
N PRO A 687 17.98 -32.58 -8.37
CA PRO A 687 17.71 -32.40 -6.94
C PRO A 687 16.27 -31.92 -6.65
N GLU A 688 15.71 -31.13 -7.58
CA GLU A 688 14.32 -30.67 -7.56
C GLU A 688 13.79 -30.46 -9.00
N PRO A 689 12.49 -30.24 -9.24
CA PRO A 689 11.96 -29.93 -10.56
C PRO A 689 12.70 -28.78 -11.24
N THR A 690 12.73 -28.75 -12.56
CA THR A 690 13.35 -27.69 -13.36
C THR A 690 12.41 -27.27 -14.49
N ILE A 691 12.34 -25.94 -14.75
CA ILE A 691 11.56 -25.40 -15.85
C ILE A 691 12.12 -25.84 -17.22
N MET A 692 13.41 -26.16 -17.28
CA MET A 692 14.08 -26.61 -18.51
C MET A 692 13.76 -28.07 -18.92
N MET A 693 12.85 -28.71 -18.19
CA MET A 693 12.29 -30.01 -18.53
C MET A 693 10.78 -29.89 -18.70
N ALA A 694 10.28 -30.00 -19.93
CA ALA A 694 8.86 -29.82 -20.25
C ALA A 694 7.94 -30.63 -19.31
N GLY A 695 6.96 -29.94 -18.70
CA GLY A 695 5.97 -30.54 -17.79
C GLY A 695 6.51 -30.90 -16.41
N ASN A 696 7.75 -30.58 -16.06
CA ASN A 696 8.35 -30.86 -14.77
C ASN A 696 8.18 -29.74 -13.77
N SER A 697 8.29 -28.46 -14.21
CA SER A 697 7.95 -27.28 -13.43
C SER A 697 7.19 -26.26 -14.30
N ALA A 698 6.31 -25.49 -13.67
CA ALA A 698 5.62 -24.36 -14.29
C ALA A 698 6.21 -23.01 -13.80
N GLU A 699 7.33 -23.03 -13.11
CA GLU A 699 8.03 -21.86 -12.56
C GLU A 699 9.54 -22.11 -12.57
N ILE A 700 10.32 -21.01 -12.55
CA ILE A 700 11.77 -21.06 -12.39
C ILE A 700 12.05 -21.49 -10.94
N THR A 701 12.70 -22.62 -10.75
CA THR A 701 12.97 -23.21 -9.44
C THR A 701 14.30 -22.71 -8.85
N ASN A 702 14.55 -23.02 -7.59
CA ASN A 702 15.86 -22.75 -6.97
C ASN A 702 17.00 -23.44 -7.71
N TYR A 703 16.78 -24.65 -8.21
CA TYR A 703 17.77 -25.37 -8.98
C TYR A 703 18.07 -24.65 -10.31
N ASP A 704 17.06 -24.13 -10.99
CA ASP A 704 17.23 -23.32 -12.21
C ASP A 704 18.04 -22.05 -11.93
N GLY A 705 17.73 -21.36 -10.84
CA GLY A 705 18.49 -20.19 -10.37
C GLY A 705 19.96 -20.54 -10.08
N TRP A 706 20.22 -21.69 -9.48
CA TRP A 706 21.60 -22.17 -9.27
C TRP A 706 22.28 -22.62 -10.56
N GLN A 707 21.56 -23.14 -11.56
CA GLN A 707 22.12 -23.37 -12.91
C GLN A 707 22.56 -22.04 -13.53
N LEU A 708 21.72 -21.01 -13.45
CA LEU A 708 22.05 -19.67 -13.95
C LEU A 708 23.30 -19.10 -13.25
N ARG A 709 23.39 -19.16 -11.92
CA ARG A 709 24.55 -18.75 -11.13
C ARG A 709 25.81 -19.55 -11.49
N TYR A 710 25.65 -20.84 -11.69
CA TYR A 710 26.75 -21.71 -12.04
C TYR A 710 27.33 -21.33 -13.41
N ILE A 711 26.48 -21.11 -14.42
CA ILE A 711 26.92 -20.63 -15.75
C ILE A 711 27.64 -19.29 -15.60
N TRP A 712 27.05 -18.30 -14.88
CA TRP A 712 27.67 -17.02 -14.64
C TRP A 712 29.08 -17.17 -14.04
N SER A 713 29.24 -17.98 -13.02
CA SER A 713 30.54 -18.21 -12.36
C SER A 713 31.62 -18.78 -13.35
N LYS A 714 31.20 -19.53 -14.36
CA LYS A 714 32.09 -20.11 -15.37
C LYS A 714 32.46 -19.13 -16.48
N ILE A 715 31.54 -18.25 -16.88
CA ILE A 715 31.75 -17.39 -18.06
C ILE A 715 32.23 -15.97 -17.70
N LYS A 716 31.97 -15.45 -16.51
CA LYS A 716 32.24 -14.05 -16.12
C LYS A 716 33.69 -13.62 -16.26
N ASN A 717 34.65 -14.54 -16.15
CA ASN A 717 36.07 -14.27 -16.25
C ASN A 717 36.69 -14.70 -17.59
N GLN A 718 35.86 -15.11 -18.56
CA GLN A 718 36.35 -15.51 -19.87
C GLN A 718 37.02 -14.35 -20.61
N THR A 719 38.07 -14.70 -21.39
CA THR A 719 38.76 -13.76 -22.28
C THR A 719 38.88 -14.37 -23.67
N ASP A 720 38.87 -13.51 -24.69
CA ASP A 720 39.17 -13.95 -26.08
C ASP A 720 40.65 -14.26 -26.28
N SER A 721 41.00 -14.69 -27.48
CA SER A 721 42.38 -14.99 -27.85
C SER A 721 43.35 -13.79 -27.79
N ASN A 722 42.83 -12.57 -27.73
CA ASN A 722 43.57 -11.31 -27.59
C ASN A 722 43.64 -10.83 -26.14
N GLY A 723 43.07 -11.58 -25.21
CA GLY A 723 42.99 -11.22 -23.79
C GLY A 723 41.91 -10.19 -23.45
N THR A 724 40.98 -9.91 -24.37
CA THR A 724 39.84 -9.03 -24.11
C THR A 724 38.83 -9.75 -23.21
N ARG A 725 38.41 -9.15 -22.12
CA ARG A 725 37.38 -9.73 -21.24
C ARG A 725 36.02 -9.83 -21.93
N ARG A 726 35.30 -10.88 -21.63
CA ARG A 726 33.93 -11.09 -22.12
C ARG A 726 32.98 -10.00 -21.56
N PHE A 727 33.06 -9.74 -20.28
CA PHE A 727 32.24 -8.75 -19.60
C PHE A 727 33.07 -7.54 -19.15
N THR A 728 32.45 -6.37 -19.10
CA THR A 728 33.07 -5.16 -18.59
C THR A 728 33.18 -5.21 -17.04
N GLU A 729 34.19 -4.56 -16.44
CA GLU A 729 34.30 -4.45 -14.98
C GLU A 729 33.28 -3.50 -14.37
#